data_c7965f0af63c7406abf31e2576933653
#
_entry.id   c7965f0af63c7406abf31e2576933653
#
_cell.length_a   1.000
_cell.length_b   1.000
_cell.length_c   1.000
_cell.angle_alpha   90.00
_cell.angle_beta   90.00
_cell.angle_gamma   90.00
#
_symmetry.space_group_name_H-M   'P 1'
#
loop_
_entity.id
_entity.type
_entity.pdbx_description
1 polymer ?
#
loop_
_entity_poly.entity_id
_entity_poly.type
_entity_poly.pdbx_seq_one_letter_code
_entity_poly.pdbx_strand_id
1 'polypeptide(L)'
;MEIEPWREQICDQMHGISNIDSLPDSLQTLSHLLSTHPTGCSLTVFCEDFSAARRYFISGSYEELLYKLLEKMADIELMSKVGKLISQFFVKGIADISFEVLCAGLSEKYGLLTNETCVNYLTQLVSTNQISQIMNSKCSTDTYMFNGEHNSLVQALASLPDRVANRLGRNVPETLRRDAYYSVLYRDILSGLQYCKERVEKASLCSVVFLSQLIGKLCLDGLGMKLWPVLLANIMVSHDFLISRVFHKVVVGIELKALDATITPLLRCIHHHQDVSALLGNTIIDTKRLEHLLLDKLLLQKYYTTEDVPKLLHNIIGYIASSPTRIHFYYSLFSRLLSVWSDSSSIRHTSFDQHMYISKAIVICAAFLQTGEENWRGTIMRTLMNGLQNHLSSSDSSVRQAGMAVAELVSEKINPKLEAKLKFEYDEMGIYDELKAVMTLPTAPCVGAYQSSQTVDNNGLPKRTREASDLDSDDDLQPIGQFEDKARPKEKAPAYVGDCMQGLMDEENPERVETCLKSACKLIRMNSAMTMEVAVEFTKILTHMGCTLAINNYMYYRQQSLVSLLVVSPVSVANYLCREFSSRNYNVRQRLDMLDALAVAAMELSNPVSDKEKTSLPLVVDMASLNVQDESEEPNWKRVVEERIKSKTRRFASASAPTPQGSANKFAAVAGHFFFPLLAASQVGLGEHSPLSEDSILLVQYLYTLGKVMGSAQFCPLAPRMALELMDLLWMFRGSAEPSVRKAAVFCIAMTVLAIPPSVMLDDRYHMTDTVEYLRLLMERDADPELQEMASKVLSFLQHQLSLGLQEASKQS
;
A
#
# COMPACT_ATOMS: atom_id res chain seq x y z
N MET A 1 24.54 43.84 -10.07
CA MET A 1 25.37 42.67 -9.64
C MET A 1 26.16 42.28 -10.87
N GLU A 2 27.46 42.49 -10.88
CA GLU A 2 28.33 42.04 -11.96
C GLU A 2 28.24 40.50 -11.93
N ILE A 3 27.87 39.91 -13.08
CA ILE A 3 27.85 38.45 -13.28
C ILE A 3 29.34 38.04 -13.29
N GLU A 4 29.70 37.10 -12.44
CA GLU A 4 31.06 36.64 -12.38
C GLU A 4 31.51 36.02 -13.73
N PRO A 5 32.68 36.38 -14.27
CA PRO A 5 33.10 36.04 -15.64
C PRO A 5 33.07 34.52 -15.93
N TRP A 6 33.32 33.68 -14.92
CA TRP A 6 33.27 32.22 -15.08
C TRP A 6 31.86 31.68 -15.27
N ARG A 7 30.81 32.41 -14.85
CA ARG A 7 29.38 31.99 -15.10
C ARG A 7 29.02 32.18 -16.57
N GLU A 8 29.37 33.31 -17.15
CA GLU A 8 29.17 33.56 -18.60
C GLU A 8 29.91 32.51 -19.43
N GLN A 9 31.17 32.20 -19.07
CA GLN A 9 31.93 31.17 -19.76
C GLN A 9 31.29 29.79 -19.70
N ILE A 10 30.76 29.34 -18.55
CA ILE A 10 30.02 28.07 -18.46
C ILE A 10 28.78 28.11 -19.34
N CYS A 11 28.02 29.20 -19.32
CA CYS A 11 26.84 29.36 -20.17
C CYS A 11 27.18 29.32 -21.66
N ASP A 12 28.27 29.99 -22.08
CA ASP A 12 28.74 29.98 -23.48
C ASP A 12 29.13 28.56 -23.91
N GLN A 13 29.88 27.83 -23.07
CA GLN A 13 30.24 26.45 -23.36
C GLN A 13 28.99 25.54 -23.43
N MET A 14 28.01 25.77 -22.58
CA MET A 14 26.72 25.05 -22.59
C MET A 14 25.87 25.36 -23.86
N HIS A 15 26.00 26.58 -24.41
CA HIS A 15 25.40 26.94 -25.71
C HIS A 15 26.17 26.31 -26.87
N GLY A 16 27.54 26.25 -26.77
CA GLY A 16 28.39 25.60 -27.77
C GLY A 16 28.11 24.12 -27.99
N ILE A 17 27.54 23.44 -27.02
CA ILE A 17 27.12 22.03 -27.11
C ILE A 17 26.02 21.80 -28.15
N SER A 18 25.20 22.81 -28.41
CA SER A 18 24.11 22.71 -29.41
C SER A 18 24.67 22.66 -30.83
N ASN A 19 25.87 23.21 -31.11
CA ASN A 19 26.52 23.22 -32.40
C ASN A 19 27.53 22.08 -32.51
N ILE A 20 27.48 21.30 -33.61
CA ILE A 20 28.29 20.11 -33.82
C ILE A 20 29.79 20.48 -33.97
N ASP A 21 30.11 21.61 -34.59
CA ASP A 21 31.47 22.05 -34.86
C ASP A 21 32.23 22.51 -33.59
N SER A 22 31.52 23.13 -32.62
CA SER A 22 32.09 23.60 -31.34
C SER A 22 32.01 22.55 -30.23
N LEU A 23 31.29 21.46 -30.43
CA LEU A 23 31.05 20.45 -29.41
C LEU A 23 32.35 19.84 -28.82
N PRO A 24 33.39 19.43 -29.61
CA PRO A 24 34.61 18.85 -29.03
C PRO A 24 35.32 19.80 -28.08
N ASP A 25 35.48 21.07 -28.49
CA ASP A 25 36.18 22.10 -27.71
C ASP A 25 35.42 22.45 -26.44
N SER A 26 34.10 22.59 -26.52
CA SER A 26 33.23 22.84 -25.35
C SER A 26 33.28 21.67 -24.35
N LEU A 27 33.22 20.42 -24.81
CA LEU A 27 33.32 19.26 -23.94
C LEU A 27 34.72 19.15 -23.31
N GLN A 28 35.77 19.43 -24.05
CA GLN A 28 37.14 19.40 -23.51
C GLN A 28 37.28 20.46 -22.39
N THR A 29 36.75 21.66 -22.60
CA THR A 29 36.82 22.75 -21.61
C THR A 29 35.99 22.38 -20.34
N LEU A 30 34.77 21.89 -20.49
CA LEU A 30 33.91 21.48 -19.36
C LEU A 30 34.47 20.25 -18.63
N SER A 31 35.18 19.36 -19.29
CA SER A 31 35.78 18.17 -18.67
C SER A 31 36.79 18.48 -17.56
N HIS A 32 37.41 19.65 -17.60
CA HIS A 32 38.29 20.10 -16.54
C HIS A 32 37.56 20.35 -15.21
N LEU A 33 36.27 20.73 -15.25
CA LEU A 33 35.43 20.93 -14.08
C LEU A 33 35.00 19.60 -13.41
N LEU A 34 35.18 18.46 -14.06
CA LEU A 34 34.93 17.15 -13.41
C LEU A 34 36.02 16.76 -12.41
N SER A 35 37.26 17.20 -12.61
CA SER A 35 38.35 16.88 -11.71
C SER A 35 38.27 17.66 -10.39
N THR A 36 38.68 17.03 -9.28
CA THR A 36 38.72 17.68 -7.96
C THR A 36 39.88 18.66 -7.79
N HIS A 37 40.92 18.50 -8.62
CA HIS A 37 42.08 19.36 -8.64
C HIS A 37 42.41 19.86 -10.07
N PRO A 38 42.75 21.11 -10.24
CA PRO A 38 43.12 21.65 -11.52
C PRO A 38 44.40 20.94 -12.02
N THR A 39 44.29 20.08 -13.02
CA THR A 39 45.41 19.39 -13.64
C THR A 39 45.57 19.85 -15.10
N GLY A 40 46.63 20.54 -15.44
CA GLY A 40 47.01 20.86 -16.81
C GLY A 40 46.97 22.32 -17.24
N CYS A 41 47.80 22.68 -18.20
CA CYS A 41 48.14 24.05 -18.60
C CYS A 41 47.04 24.86 -19.37
N SER A 42 45.80 24.46 -19.47
CA SER A 42 44.72 25.27 -20.04
C SER A 42 43.94 26.08 -19.00
N LEU A 43 44.55 26.44 -17.93
CA LEU A 43 44.02 27.05 -16.70
C LEU A 43 43.65 28.52 -16.81
N THR A 44 43.67 29.13 -17.98
CA THR A 44 43.36 30.56 -18.10
C THR A 44 41.87 30.92 -18.01
N VAL A 45 40.98 29.90 -18.13
CA VAL A 45 39.52 30.13 -18.23
C VAL A 45 38.80 30.16 -16.90
N PHE A 46 39.25 29.36 -15.91
CA PHE A 46 38.52 29.25 -14.60
C PHE A 46 39.41 29.55 -13.38
N CYS A 47 40.54 30.23 -13.54
CA CYS A 47 41.63 30.29 -12.53
C CYS A 47 41.37 31.07 -11.27
N GLU A 48 40.51 32.05 -11.25
CA GLU A 48 40.33 32.90 -10.05
C GLU A 48 39.44 32.28 -8.98
N ASP A 49 38.48 31.40 -9.33
CA ASP A 49 37.66 30.66 -8.36
C ASP A 49 37.17 29.31 -8.90
N PHE A 50 38.10 28.39 -9.18
CA PHE A 50 37.81 27.05 -9.71
C PHE A 50 36.80 26.28 -8.85
N SER A 51 36.84 26.41 -7.52
CA SER A 51 35.93 25.70 -6.62
C SER A 51 34.53 26.24 -6.68
N ALA A 52 34.33 27.53 -6.93
CA ALA A 52 32.99 28.12 -7.12
C ALA A 52 32.43 27.79 -8.50
N ALA A 53 33.25 27.91 -9.56
CA ALA A 53 32.87 27.51 -10.90
C ALA A 53 32.45 26.04 -10.97
N ARG A 54 33.22 25.15 -10.34
CA ARG A 54 32.90 23.72 -10.25
C ARG A 54 31.62 23.47 -9.49
N ARG A 55 31.41 24.11 -8.33
CA ARG A 55 30.14 23.99 -7.57
C ARG A 55 28.94 24.44 -8.37
N TYR A 56 29.02 25.57 -9.04
CA TYR A 56 27.96 26.10 -9.90
C TYR A 56 27.65 25.15 -11.07
N PHE A 57 28.67 24.66 -11.75
CA PHE A 57 28.54 23.70 -12.85
C PHE A 57 27.81 22.43 -12.38
N ILE A 58 28.26 21.86 -11.28
CA ILE A 58 27.71 20.63 -10.71
C ILE A 58 26.26 20.82 -10.27
N SER A 59 25.95 21.95 -9.60
CA SER A 59 24.62 22.15 -9.00
C SER A 59 23.55 22.60 -9.99
N GLY A 60 23.90 23.18 -11.14
CA GLY A 60 22.93 23.78 -12.03
C GLY A 60 23.02 23.30 -13.49
N SER A 61 24.22 23.13 -14.03
CA SER A 61 24.41 22.92 -15.47
C SER A 61 24.78 21.49 -15.85
N TYR A 62 25.24 20.67 -14.91
CA TYR A 62 25.76 19.34 -15.20
C TYR A 62 24.69 18.36 -15.65
N GLU A 63 23.57 18.35 -14.97
CA GLU A 63 22.43 17.49 -15.32
C GLU A 63 21.87 17.87 -16.70
N GLU A 64 21.72 19.17 -16.96
CA GLU A 64 21.28 19.68 -18.27
C GLU A 64 22.25 19.29 -19.39
N LEU A 65 23.56 19.37 -19.13
CA LEU A 65 24.58 18.88 -20.03
C LEU A 65 24.38 17.42 -20.39
N LEU A 66 24.20 16.56 -19.38
CA LEU A 66 24.03 15.13 -19.61
C LEU A 66 22.77 14.82 -20.44
N TYR A 67 21.67 15.51 -20.22
CA TYR A 67 20.45 15.35 -21.05
C TYR A 67 20.71 15.80 -22.51
N LYS A 68 21.40 16.91 -22.74
CA LYS A 68 21.79 17.33 -24.10
C LYS A 68 22.71 16.33 -24.79
N LEU A 69 23.64 15.72 -24.05
CA LEU A 69 24.52 14.68 -24.57
C LEU A 69 23.76 13.39 -24.88
N LEU A 70 22.77 13.03 -24.06
CA LEU A 70 21.91 11.88 -24.28
C LEU A 70 21.16 11.96 -25.63
N GLU A 71 20.63 13.14 -25.98
CA GLU A 71 19.97 13.37 -27.28
C GLU A 71 20.92 13.18 -28.47
N LYS A 72 22.20 13.50 -28.31
CA LYS A 72 23.20 13.37 -29.35
C LYS A 72 23.78 11.95 -29.50
N MET A 73 23.54 11.04 -28.56
CA MET A 73 24.02 9.65 -28.64
C MET A 73 23.40 8.82 -29.76
N ALA A 74 22.33 9.29 -30.38
CA ALA A 74 21.71 8.63 -31.54
C ALA A 74 22.53 8.80 -32.83
N ASP A 75 23.45 9.79 -32.88
CA ASP A 75 24.28 10.09 -34.06
C ASP A 75 25.56 9.27 -34.03
N ILE A 76 25.64 8.27 -34.92
CA ILE A 76 26.79 7.35 -35.03
C ILE A 76 28.06 8.08 -35.45
N GLU A 77 27.96 9.04 -36.38
CA GLU A 77 29.13 9.78 -36.88
C GLU A 77 29.71 10.68 -35.78
N LEU A 78 28.85 11.36 -35.04
CA LEU A 78 29.22 12.18 -33.89
C LEU A 78 29.85 11.32 -32.78
N MET A 79 29.26 10.17 -32.47
CA MET A 79 29.78 9.24 -31.45
C MET A 79 31.17 8.67 -31.85
N SER A 80 31.45 8.47 -33.12
CA SER A 80 32.77 8.06 -33.56
C SER A 80 33.84 9.13 -33.31
N LYS A 81 33.47 10.42 -33.40
CA LYS A 81 34.41 11.56 -33.24
C LYS A 81 34.57 11.95 -31.75
N VAL A 82 33.49 12.04 -31.00
CA VAL A 82 33.49 12.62 -29.63
C VAL A 82 33.03 11.63 -28.53
N GLY A 83 32.74 10.41 -28.88
CA GLY A 83 32.19 9.41 -27.93
C GLY A 83 33.08 9.16 -26.70
N LYS A 84 34.42 9.26 -26.86
CA LYS A 84 35.37 9.16 -25.72
C LYS A 84 35.27 10.35 -24.77
N LEU A 85 35.00 11.56 -25.27
CA LEU A 85 34.78 12.73 -24.43
C LEU A 85 33.42 12.66 -23.72
N ILE A 86 32.37 12.27 -24.45
CA ILE A 86 31.03 12.03 -23.88
C ILE A 86 31.11 10.98 -22.78
N SER A 87 31.77 9.86 -23.00
CA SER A 87 31.91 8.80 -21.97
C SER A 87 32.58 9.28 -20.68
N GLN A 88 33.47 10.27 -20.74
CA GLN A 88 34.08 10.82 -19.52
C GLN A 88 33.09 11.50 -18.62
N PHE A 89 32.08 12.20 -19.17
CA PHE A 89 31.05 12.85 -18.38
C PHE A 89 30.14 11.82 -17.70
N PHE A 90 29.81 10.73 -18.38
CA PHE A 90 28.93 9.71 -17.77
C PHE A 90 29.66 8.75 -16.82
N VAL A 91 30.89 8.34 -17.15
CA VAL A 91 31.59 7.29 -16.38
C VAL A 91 32.54 7.85 -15.32
N LYS A 92 33.17 9.01 -15.57
CA LYS A 92 34.12 9.65 -14.62
C LYS A 92 33.54 10.88 -13.93
N GLY A 93 32.34 11.26 -14.28
CA GLY A 93 31.61 12.40 -13.74
C GLY A 93 30.98 12.10 -12.36
N ILE A 94 29.90 12.80 -12.06
CA ILE A 94 29.20 12.65 -10.79
C ILE A 94 28.25 11.44 -10.90
N ALA A 95 28.59 10.39 -10.18
CA ALA A 95 28.01 9.07 -10.36
C ALA A 95 26.48 9.01 -10.17
N ASP A 96 25.91 9.74 -9.19
CA ASP A 96 24.48 9.77 -8.89
C ASP A 96 23.68 10.43 -10.03
N ILE A 97 24.09 11.62 -10.47
CA ILE A 97 23.45 12.35 -11.58
C ILE A 97 23.59 11.57 -12.88
N SER A 98 24.80 11.07 -13.17
CA SER A 98 25.05 10.24 -14.36
C SER A 98 24.20 9.00 -14.39
N PHE A 99 24.03 8.32 -13.26
CA PHE A 99 23.22 7.11 -13.14
C PHE A 99 21.73 7.42 -13.40
N GLU A 100 21.19 8.49 -12.81
CA GLU A 100 19.80 8.90 -13.01
C GLU A 100 19.50 9.27 -14.45
N VAL A 101 20.36 10.08 -15.09
CA VAL A 101 20.19 10.48 -16.49
C VAL A 101 20.28 9.28 -17.44
N LEU A 102 21.22 8.35 -17.22
CA LEU A 102 21.33 7.13 -18.03
C LEU A 102 20.09 6.23 -17.86
N CYS A 103 19.54 6.12 -16.63
CA CYS A 103 18.29 5.41 -16.41
C CYS A 103 17.09 6.10 -17.07
N ALA A 104 17.06 7.42 -17.13
CA ALA A 104 16.06 8.18 -17.86
C ALA A 104 16.19 8.00 -19.38
N GLY A 105 17.44 7.80 -19.87
CA GLY A 105 17.74 7.46 -21.26
C GLY A 105 17.17 6.11 -21.70
N LEU A 106 16.91 5.19 -20.79
CA LEU A 106 16.23 3.91 -21.05
C LEU A 106 14.71 4.09 -21.20
N SER A 107 14.27 5.01 -22.05
CA SER A 107 12.87 5.28 -22.29
C SER A 107 12.52 5.14 -23.78
N GLU A 108 11.21 5.07 -24.10
CA GLU A 108 10.74 4.97 -25.50
C GLU A 108 11.04 6.22 -26.32
N LYS A 109 11.22 7.33 -25.64
CA LYS A 109 11.58 8.61 -26.25
C LYS A 109 12.88 8.54 -27.06
N TYR A 110 13.82 7.69 -26.62
CA TYR A 110 15.16 7.55 -27.22
C TYR A 110 15.24 6.28 -28.06
N GLY A 111 15.99 6.35 -29.17
CA GLY A 111 16.17 5.23 -30.09
C GLY A 111 16.99 4.07 -29.49
N LEU A 112 16.99 2.93 -30.17
CA LEU A 112 17.71 1.71 -29.75
C LEU A 112 19.20 1.95 -29.52
N LEU A 113 19.88 2.71 -30.42
CA LEU A 113 21.29 3.03 -30.29
C LEU A 113 21.63 3.81 -29.02
N THR A 114 20.77 4.78 -28.64
CA THR A 114 20.92 5.52 -27.37
C THR A 114 20.73 4.59 -26.20
N ASN A 115 19.72 3.71 -26.23
CA ASN A 115 19.48 2.73 -25.16
C ASN A 115 20.67 1.76 -24.99
N GLU A 116 21.24 1.24 -26.07
CA GLU A 116 22.44 0.38 -26.03
C GLU A 116 23.66 1.10 -25.46
N THR A 117 23.87 2.37 -25.85
CA THR A 117 24.94 3.21 -25.32
C THR A 117 24.76 3.47 -23.82
N CYS A 118 23.54 3.79 -23.37
CA CYS A 118 23.20 3.96 -21.96
C CYS A 118 23.49 2.68 -21.16
N VAL A 119 23.07 1.51 -21.68
CA VAL A 119 23.34 0.22 -21.04
C VAL A 119 24.83 -0.06 -20.94
N ASN A 120 25.63 0.27 -21.97
CA ASN A 120 27.07 0.12 -21.92
C ASN A 120 27.71 1.01 -20.84
N TYR A 121 27.29 2.26 -20.70
CA TYR A 121 27.78 3.14 -19.64
C TYR A 121 27.30 2.70 -18.25
N LEU A 122 26.06 2.27 -18.09
CA LEU A 122 25.54 1.70 -16.83
C LEU A 122 26.33 0.44 -16.44
N THR A 123 26.65 -0.43 -17.41
CA THR A 123 27.51 -1.62 -17.19
C THR A 123 28.88 -1.21 -16.65
N GLN A 124 29.49 -0.16 -17.21
CA GLN A 124 30.75 0.36 -16.73
C GLN A 124 30.63 0.95 -15.31
N LEU A 125 29.61 1.73 -15.01
CA LEU A 125 29.37 2.28 -13.67
C LEU A 125 29.23 1.18 -12.62
N VAL A 126 28.47 0.13 -12.91
CA VAL A 126 28.30 -1.03 -12.03
C VAL A 126 29.64 -1.78 -11.84
N SER A 127 30.38 -1.99 -12.92
CA SER A 127 31.67 -2.75 -12.88
C SER A 127 32.80 -1.99 -12.18
N THR A 128 32.77 -0.65 -12.18
CA THR A 128 33.80 0.21 -11.57
C THR A 128 33.48 0.65 -10.14
N ASN A 129 32.58 -0.02 -9.45
CA ASN A 129 32.15 0.30 -8.07
C ASN A 129 31.62 1.74 -7.87
N GLN A 130 31.09 2.37 -8.92
CA GLN A 130 30.52 3.73 -8.80
C GLN A 130 29.26 3.75 -7.96
N ILE A 131 28.51 2.63 -7.88
CA ILE A 131 27.34 2.51 -6.98
C ILE A 131 27.77 2.67 -5.52
N SER A 132 28.90 2.08 -5.10
CA SER A 132 29.44 2.29 -3.75
C SER A 132 29.78 3.76 -3.49
N GLN A 133 30.28 4.50 -4.47
CA GLN A 133 30.52 5.94 -4.34
C GLN A 133 29.20 6.73 -4.19
N ILE A 134 28.17 6.34 -4.92
CA ILE A 134 26.81 6.91 -4.76
C ILE A 134 26.33 6.71 -3.30
N MET A 135 26.44 5.48 -2.77
CA MET A 135 26.06 5.19 -1.38
C MET A 135 26.79 6.11 -0.39
N ASN A 136 28.13 6.21 -0.54
CA ASN A 136 28.96 7.01 0.35
C ASN A 136 28.64 8.51 0.24
N SER A 137 28.42 9.04 -0.96
CA SER A 137 28.08 10.44 -1.18
C SER A 137 26.72 10.81 -0.56
N LYS A 138 25.71 9.94 -0.71
CA LYS A 138 24.38 10.16 -0.13
C LYS A 138 24.34 9.94 1.39
N CYS A 139 25.29 9.20 1.94
CA CYS A 139 25.46 9.09 3.40
C CYS A 139 26.26 10.24 4.02
N SER A 140 26.95 11.07 3.22
CA SER A 140 27.68 12.24 3.71
C SER A 140 26.73 13.41 3.91
N THR A 141 26.77 14.07 5.08
CA THR A 141 25.96 15.26 5.39
C THR A 141 26.54 16.56 4.85
N ASP A 142 27.70 16.49 4.17
CA ASP A 142 28.34 17.67 3.60
C ASP A 142 27.58 18.24 2.38
N THR A 143 26.57 17.51 1.92
CA THR A 143 25.67 17.95 0.85
C THR A 143 24.29 18.26 1.46
N TYR A 144 23.96 19.54 1.57
CA TYR A 144 22.62 20.02 1.94
C TYR A 144 21.64 19.68 0.77
N MET A 145 21.06 18.50 0.80
CA MET A 145 20.03 18.11 -0.18
C MET A 145 18.71 17.80 0.53
N PHE A 146 17.63 18.34 -0.01
CA PHE A 146 16.27 18.20 0.51
C PHE A 146 15.79 16.74 0.49
N ASN A 147 15.03 16.33 1.49
CA ASN A 147 14.50 14.96 1.67
C ASN A 147 13.65 14.41 0.50
N GLY A 148 13.33 15.20 -0.52
CA GLY A 148 12.55 14.80 -1.69
C GLY A 148 13.38 14.24 -2.85
N GLU A 149 14.67 14.56 -2.94
CA GLU A 149 15.50 14.26 -4.13
C GLU A 149 16.04 12.82 -4.20
N HIS A 150 15.94 12.04 -3.12
CA HIS A 150 16.45 10.67 -3.13
C HIS A 150 15.52 9.66 -3.81
N ASN A 151 14.24 9.96 -3.94
CA ASN A 151 13.25 8.99 -4.45
C ASN A 151 13.49 8.57 -5.89
N SER A 152 13.92 9.48 -6.78
CA SER A 152 14.23 9.17 -8.18
C SER A 152 15.41 8.21 -8.29
N LEU A 153 16.50 8.50 -7.58
CA LEU A 153 17.70 7.67 -7.54
C LEU A 153 17.44 6.29 -6.90
N VAL A 154 16.70 6.24 -5.79
CA VAL A 154 16.29 4.99 -5.15
C VAL A 154 15.46 4.14 -6.11
N GLN A 155 14.50 4.75 -6.82
CA GLN A 155 13.70 4.07 -7.83
C GLN A 155 14.57 3.58 -9.00
N ALA A 156 15.50 4.39 -9.48
CA ALA A 156 16.40 4.04 -10.56
C ALA A 156 17.30 2.85 -10.18
N LEU A 157 17.92 2.87 -9.00
CA LEU A 157 18.75 1.78 -8.47
C LEU A 157 17.96 0.49 -8.27
N ALA A 158 16.75 0.57 -7.71
CA ALA A 158 15.95 -0.61 -7.46
C ALA A 158 15.42 -1.27 -8.74
N SER A 159 15.07 -0.48 -9.78
CA SER A 159 14.41 -0.98 -10.99
C SER A 159 15.33 -1.14 -12.21
N LEU A 160 16.64 -0.93 -12.09
CA LEU A 160 17.57 -0.97 -13.24
C LEU A 160 17.49 -2.26 -14.07
N PRO A 161 17.53 -3.47 -13.48
CA PRO A 161 17.48 -4.71 -14.27
C PRO A 161 16.20 -4.80 -15.12
N ASP A 162 15.07 -4.41 -14.55
CA ASP A 162 13.78 -4.47 -15.24
C ASP A 162 13.69 -3.43 -16.36
N ARG A 163 14.22 -2.21 -16.15
CA ARG A 163 14.31 -1.18 -17.20
C ARG A 163 15.16 -1.66 -18.38
N VAL A 164 16.31 -2.26 -18.10
CA VAL A 164 17.21 -2.78 -19.14
C VAL A 164 16.57 -3.97 -19.87
N ALA A 165 15.95 -4.90 -19.13
CA ALA A 165 15.26 -6.05 -19.72
C ALA A 165 14.10 -5.62 -20.63
N ASN A 166 13.32 -4.63 -20.23
CA ASN A 166 12.21 -4.09 -21.01
C ASN A 166 12.67 -3.43 -22.33
N ARG A 167 13.93 -2.92 -22.40
CA ARG A 167 14.44 -2.26 -23.59
C ARG A 167 15.24 -3.18 -24.52
N LEU A 168 16.05 -4.05 -23.96
CA LEU A 168 16.96 -4.91 -24.75
C LEU A 168 16.46 -6.35 -24.90
N GLY A 169 15.38 -6.74 -24.22
CA GLY A 169 14.83 -8.09 -24.25
C GLY A 169 15.89 -9.14 -23.87
N ARG A 170 16.25 -10.01 -24.80
CA ARG A 170 17.22 -11.10 -24.58
C ARG A 170 18.71 -10.62 -24.55
N ASN A 171 18.99 -9.40 -24.98
CA ASN A 171 20.35 -8.87 -25.12
C ASN A 171 20.88 -8.15 -23.85
N VAL A 172 20.37 -8.50 -22.68
CA VAL A 172 20.80 -7.90 -21.41
C VAL A 172 22.21 -8.35 -21.05
N PRO A 173 23.17 -7.41 -20.80
CA PRO A 173 24.52 -7.75 -20.32
C PRO A 173 24.45 -8.57 -19.02
N GLU A 174 25.38 -9.51 -18.87
CA GLU A 174 25.40 -10.42 -17.71
C GLU A 174 25.47 -9.69 -16.37
N THR A 175 26.23 -8.60 -16.30
CA THR A 175 26.36 -7.75 -15.09
C THR A 175 25.08 -7.05 -14.68
N LEU A 176 24.13 -6.81 -15.61
CA LEU A 176 22.87 -6.14 -15.37
C LEU A 176 21.68 -7.13 -15.28
N ARG A 177 21.94 -8.45 -15.37
CA ARG A 177 20.93 -9.46 -15.06
C ARG A 177 20.56 -9.38 -13.57
N ARG A 178 19.28 -9.66 -13.24
CA ARG A 178 18.72 -9.48 -11.90
C ARG A 178 19.64 -10.01 -10.79
N ASP A 179 20.03 -11.27 -10.84
CA ASP A 179 20.81 -11.87 -9.74
C ASP A 179 22.23 -11.31 -9.62
N ALA A 180 22.90 -11.05 -10.74
CA ALA A 180 24.23 -10.45 -10.76
C ALA A 180 24.21 -9.02 -10.24
N TYR A 181 23.27 -8.20 -10.75
CA TYR A 181 23.15 -6.79 -10.36
C TYR A 181 22.79 -6.64 -8.87
N TYR A 182 21.76 -7.35 -8.38
CA TYR A 182 21.37 -7.23 -6.99
C TYR A 182 22.45 -7.74 -6.03
N SER A 183 23.25 -8.74 -6.42
CA SER A 183 24.42 -9.15 -5.62
C SER A 183 25.45 -8.04 -5.45
N VAL A 184 25.70 -7.25 -6.51
CA VAL A 184 26.53 -6.04 -6.44
C VAL A 184 25.89 -4.99 -5.56
N LEU A 185 24.61 -4.71 -5.77
CA LEU A 185 23.88 -3.70 -5.01
C LEU A 185 23.86 -4.00 -3.50
N TYR A 186 23.66 -5.26 -3.09
CA TYR A 186 23.69 -5.67 -1.68
C TYR A 186 25.06 -5.46 -1.05
N ARG A 187 26.14 -5.79 -1.78
CA ARG A 187 27.51 -5.52 -1.34
C ARG A 187 27.77 -4.02 -1.19
N ASP A 188 27.25 -3.22 -2.11
CA ASP A 188 27.45 -1.77 -2.08
C ASP A 188 26.61 -1.07 -0.98
N ILE A 189 25.44 -1.62 -0.63
CA ILE A 189 24.70 -1.23 0.58
C ILE A 189 25.53 -1.51 1.85
N LEU A 190 26.21 -2.68 1.93
CA LEU A 190 27.12 -2.97 3.05
C LEU A 190 28.28 -1.97 3.10
N SER A 191 28.86 -1.60 1.96
CA SER A 191 29.88 -0.55 1.88
C SER A 191 29.40 0.78 2.44
N GLY A 192 28.14 1.18 2.12
CA GLY A 192 27.52 2.39 2.67
C GLY A 192 27.32 2.33 4.18
N LEU A 193 26.90 1.18 4.73
CA LEU A 193 26.79 0.98 6.18
C LEU A 193 28.15 1.09 6.85
N GLN A 194 29.19 0.54 6.24
CA GLN A 194 30.56 0.58 6.72
C GLN A 194 31.12 2.01 6.70
N TYR A 195 30.83 2.76 5.65
CA TYR A 195 31.16 4.18 5.55
C TYR A 195 30.48 5.00 6.66
N CYS A 196 29.20 4.77 6.91
CA CYS A 196 28.51 5.43 8.04
C CYS A 196 29.16 5.11 9.39
N LYS A 197 29.56 3.84 9.62
CA LYS A 197 30.33 3.43 10.82
C LYS A 197 31.61 4.22 10.95
N GLU A 198 32.44 4.27 9.91
CA GLU A 198 33.72 5.01 9.91
C GLU A 198 33.53 6.53 10.19
N ARG A 199 32.46 7.11 9.64
CA ARG A 199 32.10 8.52 9.93
C ARG A 199 31.77 8.72 11.41
N VAL A 200 30.98 7.80 12.00
CA VAL A 200 30.64 7.83 13.43
C VAL A 200 31.89 7.67 14.31
N GLU A 201 32.81 6.77 13.96
CA GLU A 201 34.11 6.58 14.66
C GLU A 201 34.96 7.86 14.65
N LYS A 202 34.94 8.60 13.55
CA LYS A 202 35.63 9.89 13.40
C LYS A 202 34.84 11.08 13.97
N ALA A 203 33.75 10.80 14.71
CA ALA A 203 32.85 11.84 15.25
C ALA A 203 32.30 12.80 14.18
N SER A 204 32.20 12.34 12.93
CA SER A 204 31.65 13.09 11.79
C SER A 204 30.18 12.78 11.61
N LEU A 205 29.38 13.74 11.18
CA LEU A 205 27.97 13.55 10.90
C LEU A 205 27.76 12.65 9.67
N CYS A 206 26.76 11.78 9.71
CA CYS A 206 26.32 10.97 8.57
C CYS A 206 24.81 10.83 8.56
N SER A 207 24.24 10.61 7.37
CA SER A 207 22.81 10.35 7.18
C SER A 207 22.59 8.92 6.71
N VAL A 208 21.63 8.23 7.32
CA VAL A 208 21.23 6.86 6.91
C VAL A 208 19.93 6.85 6.12
N VAL A 209 19.33 8.02 5.86
CA VAL A 209 18.01 8.15 5.21
C VAL A 209 17.98 7.48 3.85
N PHE A 210 19.00 7.73 3.02
CA PHE A 210 19.10 7.11 1.70
C PHE A 210 19.12 5.57 1.75
N LEU A 211 19.92 5.00 2.65
CA LEU A 211 19.99 3.55 2.85
C LEU A 211 18.66 2.99 3.34
N SER A 212 17.97 3.70 4.24
CA SER A 212 16.65 3.30 4.74
C SER A 212 15.62 3.27 3.62
N GLN A 213 15.59 4.28 2.76
CA GLN A 213 14.70 4.35 1.60
C GLN A 213 15.02 3.26 0.57
N LEU A 214 16.29 3.03 0.26
CA LEU A 214 16.71 2.02 -0.70
C LEU A 214 16.38 0.59 -0.22
N ILE A 215 16.72 0.26 1.03
CA ILE A 215 16.37 -1.03 1.64
C ILE A 215 14.86 -1.22 1.68
N GLY A 216 14.12 -0.21 2.10
CA GLY A 216 12.65 -0.23 2.11
C GLY A 216 12.08 -0.49 0.72
N LYS A 217 12.60 0.19 -0.31
CA LYS A 217 12.18 -0.01 -1.70
C LYS A 217 12.48 -1.42 -2.21
N LEU A 218 13.68 -1.94 -2.00
CA LEU A 218 14.06 -3.30 -2.39
C LEU A 218 13.16 -4.36 -1.70
N CYS A 219 12.80 -4.14 -0.45
CA CYS A 219 11.88 -5.02 0.26
C CYS A 219 10.45 -4.94 -0.28
N LEU A 220 9.99 -3.75 -0.66
CA LEU A 220 8.69 -3.58 -1.34
C LEU A 220 8.64 -4.31 -2.70
N ASP A 221 9.76 -4.34 -3.42
CA ASP A 221 9.90 -5.06 -4.68
C ASP A 221 10.10 -6.59 -4.51
N GLY A 222 9.92 -7.10 -3.27
CA GLY A 222 9.97 -8.54 -2.95
C GLY A 222 11.37 -9.11 -2.77
N LEU A 223 12.42 -8.29 -2.77
CA LEU A 223 13.80 -8.74 -2.66
C LEU A 223 14.29 -8.97 -1.23
N GLY A 224 13.44 -8.73 -0.21
CA GLY A 224 13.80 -8.82 1.20
C GLY A 224 14.39 -10.18 1.59
N MET A 225 13.84 -11.30 1.11
CA MET A 225 14.36 -12.65 1.43
C MET A 225 15.73 -12.95 0.82
N LYS A 226 16.16 -12.23 -0.23
CA LYS A 226 17.50 -12.33 -0.82
C LYS A 226 18.49 -11.32 -0.19
N LEU A 227 18.01 -10.14 0.16
CA LEU A 227 18.79 -9.04 0.76
C LEU A 227 19.23 -9.35 2.19
N TRP A 228 18.29 -9.76 3.05
CA TRP A 228 18.57 -9.91 4.49
C TRP A 228 19.62 -10.95 4.83
N PRO A 229 19.69 -12.14 4.21
CA PRO A 229 20.77 -13.10 4.50
C PRO A 229 22.16 -12.50 4.26
N VAL A 230 22.33 -11.70 3.20
CA VAL A 230 23.62 -11.09 2.87
C VAL A 230 24.00 -10.00 3.89
N LEU A 231 23.06 -9.15 4.27
CA LEU A 231 23.30 -8.10 5.26
C LEU A 231 23.56 -8.68 6.64
N LEU A 232 22.72 -9.63 7.10
CA LEU A 232 22.84 -10.25 8.42
C LEU A 232 24.13 -11.06 8.57
N ALA A 233 24.57 -11.78 7.52
CA ALA A 233 25.84 -12.50 7.55
C ALA A 233 27.03 -11.59 7.88
N ASN A 234 27.03 -10.37 7.36
CA ASN A 234 28.09 -9.40 7.62
C ASN A 234 27.94 -8.67 8.97
N ILE A 235 26.72 -8.28 9.33
CA ILE A 235 26.46 -7.50 10.56
C ILE A 235 26.60 -8.39 11.81
N MET A 236 26.07 -9.61 11.79
CA MET A 236 26.06 -10.50 12.96
C MET A 236 27.42 -11.15 13.22
N VAL A 237 28.16 -11.47 12.16
CA VAL A 237 29.50 -12.09 12.29
C VAL A 237 30.54 -11.09 12.83
N SER A 238 30.41 -9.81 12.51
CA SER A 238 31.36 -8.79 12.94
C SER A 238 31.33 -8.51 14.46
N HIS A 239 30.25 -8.84 15.15
CA HIS A 239 30.02 -8.50 16.57
C HIS A 239 30.30 -7.02 16.92
N ASP A 240 30.24 -6.15 15.94
CA ASP A 240 30.54 -4.73 16.08
C ASP A 240 29.31 -3.95 16.52
N PHE A 241 29.40 -3.42 17.74
CA PHE A 241 28.32 -2.63 18.34
C PHE A 241 27.99 -1.40 17.51
N LEU A 242 28.96 -0.75 16.88
CA LEU A 242 28.71 0.46 16.09
C LEU A 242 27.94 0.16 14.80
N ILE A 243 28.29 -0.91 14.10
CA ILE A 243 27.56 -1.29 12.87
C ILE A 243 26.13 -1.72 13.21
N SER A 244 25.92 -2.42 14.33
CA SER A 244 24.57 -2.77 14.81
C SER A 244 23.76 -1.52 15.15
N ARG A 245 24.39 -0.50 15.73
CA ARG A 245 23.71 0.77 16.02
C ARG A 245 23.42 1.61 14.79
N VAL A 246 24.30 1.65 13.79
CA VAL A 246 24.04 2.27 12.48
C VAL A 246 22.86 1.55 11.82
N PHE A 247 22.89 0.22 11.81
CA PHE A 247 21.82 -0.59 11.23
C PHE A 247 20.47 -0.37 11.94
N HIS A 248 20.47 -0.30 13.27
CA HIS A 248 19.28 0.06 14.05
C HIS A 248 18.69 1.40 13.56
N LYS A 249 19.52 2.41 13.34
CA LYS A 249 19.09 3.71 12.81
C LYS A 249 18.50 3.59 11.39
N VAL A 250 19.06 2.73 10.54
CA VAL A 250 18.53 2.44 9.21
C VAL A 250 17.13 1.83 9.31
N VAL A 251 16.93 0.84 10.19
CA VAL A 251 15.64 0.18 10.37
C VAL A 251 14.58 1.14 10.92
N VAL A 252 14.94 1.99 11.88
CA VAL A 252 14.04 3.02 12.42
C VAL A 252 13.68 4.08 11.38
N GLY A 253 14.60 4.39 10.45
CA GLY A 253 14.40 5.35 9.37
C GLY A 253 13.59 4.82 8.17
N ILE A 254 13.15 3.55 8.19
CA ILE A 254 12.34 2.99 7.10
C ILE A 254 10.96 3.63 7.07
N GLU A 255 10.54 4.03 5.87
CA GLU A 255 9.22 4.60 5.66
C GLU A 255 8.10 3.64 6.09
N LEU A 256 7.05 4.19 6.66
CA LEU A 256 5.92 3.42 7.20
C LEU A 256 5.29 2.47 6.17
N LYS A 257 5.22 2.87 4.89
CA LYS A 257 4.70 2.02 3.80
C LYS A 257 5.53 0.77 3.52
N ALA A 258 6.85 0.84 3.78
CA ALA A 258 7.79 -0.26 3.55
C ALA A 258 8.03 -1.13 4.79
N LEU A 259 7.54 -0.72 5.96
CA LEU A 259 7.85 -1.36 7.24
C LEU A 259 7.50 -2.86 7.26
N ASP A 260 6.29 -3.22 6.81
CA ASP A 260 5.84 -4.62 6.75
C ASP A 260 6.70 -5.46 5.80
N ALA A 261 6.91 -4.96 4.58
CA ALA A 261 7.73 -5.62 3.57
C ALA A 261 9.19 -5.80 3.99
N THR A 262 9.66 -4.97 4.94
CA THR A 262 11.04 -4.99 5.44
C THR A 262 11.20 -5.85 6.68
N ILE A 263 10.36 -5.65 7.69
CA ILE A 263 10.48 -6.33 9.00
C ILE A 263 10.10 -7.80 8.91
N THR A 264 9.07 -8.16 8.14
CA THR A 264 8.64 -9.56 8.04
C THR A 264 9.73 -10.48 7.47
N PRO A 265 10.37 -10.19 6.31
CA PRO A 265 11.50 -10.99 5.83
C PRO A 265 12.71 -10.93 6.77
N LEU A 266 12.99 -9.79 7.40
CA LEU A 266 14.06 -9.67 8.39
C LEU A 266 13.89 -10.70 9.52
N LEU A 267 12.71 -10.74 10.15
CA LEU A 267 12.40 -11.68 11.24
C LEU A 267 12.45 -13.15 10.82
N ARG A 268 12.13 -13.46 9.56
CA ARG A 268 12.25 -14.82 9.00
C ARG A 268 13.69 -15.23 8.74
N CYS A 269 14.57 -14.28 8.39
CA CYS A 269 15.99 -14.53 8.16
C CYS A 269 16.82 -14.64 9.45
N ILE A 270 16.44 -13.94 10.51
CA ILE A 270 17.14 -13.99 11.82
C ILE A 270 17.00 -15.36 12.47
N HIS A 271 18.10 -15.87 13.06
CA HIS A 271 18.14 -17.20 13.67
C HIS A 271 17.67 -17.22 15.12
N HIS A 272 17.84 -16.12 15.87
CA HIS A 272 17.53 -16.08 17.30
C HIS A 272 16.95 -14.74 17.74
N HIS A 273 16.00 -14.74 18.69
CA HIS A 273 15.32 -13.53 19.18
C HIS A 273 16.25 -12.51 19.84
N GLN A 274 17.41 -12.91 20.35
CA GLN A 274 18.42 -11.99 20.89
C GLN A 274 19.01 -11.11 19.79
N ASP A 275 19.19 -11.64 18.57
CA ASP A 275 19.64 -10.88 17.42
C ASP A 275 18.58 -9.84 16.99
N VAL A 276 17.28 -10.22 17.10
CA VAL A 276 16.18 -9.26 16.91
C VAL A 276 16.28 -8.12 17.93
N SER A 277 16.56 -8.44 19.20
CA SER A 277 16.73 -7.43 20.25
C SER A 277 17.96 -6.53 20.03
N ALA A 278 19.04 -7.07 19.49
CA ALA A 278 20.22 -6.29 19.13
C ALA A 278 19.94 -5.30 17.98
N LEU A 279 19.14 -5.72 16.98
CA LEU A 279 18.83 -4.93 15.80
C LEU A 279 17.69 -3.91 16.01
N LEU A 280 16.61 -4.31 16.66
CA LEU A 280 15.43 -3.47 16.86
C LEU A 280 15.47 -2.68 18.19
N GLY A 281 16.30 -3.10 19.17
CA GLY A 281 16.35 -2.43 20.47
C GLY A 281 14.97 -2.33 21.12
N ASN A 282 14.59 -1.13 21.55
CA ASN A 282 13.29 -0.83 22.16
C ASN A 282 12.34 -0.06 21.20
N THR A 283 12.58 -0.09 19.91
CA THR A 283 11.80 0.67 18.90
C THR A 283 10.29 0.36 18.93
N ILE A 284 9.90 -0.83 19.40
CA ILE A 284 8.49 -1.20 19.57
C ILE A 284 7.76 -0.26 20.55
N ILE A 285 8.46 0.30 21.53
CA ILE A 285 7.88 1.21 22.52
C ILE A 285 7.59 2.56 21.89
N ASP A 286 8.51 3.03 21.03
CA ASP A 286 8.46 4.35 20.43
C ASP A 286 7.59 4.39 19.17
N THR A 287 7.38 3.24 18.52
CA THR A 287 6.70 3.14 17.22
C THR A 287 5.46 2.26 17.30
N LYS A 288 4.28 2.86 17.48
CA LYS A 288 2.98 2.16 17.51
C LYS A 288 2.72 1.29 16.26
N ARG A 289 3.27 1.68 15.11
CA ARG A 289 3.11 0.90 13.88
C ARG A 289 3.90 -0.40 13.91
N LEU A 290 5.10 -0.39 14.51
CA LEU A 290 5.87 -1.61 14.72
C LEU A 290 5.19 -2.51 15.75
N GLU A 291 4.64 -1.93 16.83
CA GLU A 291 3.80 -2.65 17.79
C GLU A 291 2.66 -3.36 17.07
N HIS A 292 1.85 -2.61 16.30
CA HIS A 292 0.75 -3.19 15.54
C HIS A 292 1.20 -4.27 14.55
N LEU A 293 2.32 -4.04 13.84
CA LEU A 293 2.86 -5.04 12.90
C LEU A 293 3.19 -6.35 13.62
N LEU A 294 3.90 -6.28 14.74
CA LEU A 294 4.37 -7.46 15.45
C LEU A 294 3.24 -8.16 16.23
N LEU A 295 2.40 -7.41 16.95
CA LEU A 295 1.39 -7.98 17.84
C LEU A 295 0.09 -8.36 17.13
N ASP A 296 -0.35 -7.52 16.19
CA ASP A 296 -1.67 -7.72 15.55
C ASP A 296 -1.52 -8.40 14.20
N LYS A 297 -0.69 -7.84 13.32
CA LYS A 297 -0.66 -8.26 11.92
C LYS A 297 0.01 -9.62 11.75
N LEU A 298 1.20 -9.82 12.32
CA LEU A 298 1.98 -11.05 12.14
C LEU A 298 1.53 -12.19 13.05
N LEU A 299 0.83 -11.94 14.16
CA LEU A 299 0.44 -12.97 15.10
C LEU A 299 -1.06 -13.30 15.10
N LEU A 300 -1.92 -12.34 14.72
CA LEU A 300 -3.38 -12.51 14.76
C LEU A 300 -4.06 -12.43 13.39
N GLN A 301 -3.56 -11.58 12.47
CA GLN A 301 -4.24 -11.31 11.20
C GLN A 301 -3.67 -12.11 10.03
N LYS A 302 -2.35 -12.29 9.98
CA LYS A 302 -1.66 -13.10 8.96
C LYS A 302 -1.21 -14.42 9.56
N TYR A 303 -1.28 -15.46 8.79
CA TYR A 303 -0.65 -16.73 9.13
C TYR A 303 0.21 -17.24 7.96
N TYR A 304 1.15 -18.07 8.27
CA TYR A 304 2.05 -18.66 7.29
C TYR A 304 2.06 -20.18 7.48
N THR A 305 2.21 -20.91 6.38
CA THR A 305 2.26 -22.39 6.37
C THR A 305 3.66 -22.94 6.09
N THR A 306 4.65 -22.05 5.97
CA THR A 306 6.03 -22.37 5.63
C THR A 306 6.78 -23.00 6.81
N GLU A 307 7.81 -23.79 6.53
CA GLU A 307 8.62 -24.48 7.55
C GLU A 307 9.33 -23.55 8.55
N ASP A 308 9.52 -22.28 8.18
CA ASP A 308 10.16 -21.25 9.02
C ASP A 308 9.20 -20.58 10.03
N VAL A 309 7.93 -21.00 10.10
CA VAL A 309 6.93 -20.45 11.03
C VAL A 309 7.36 -20.54 12.50
N PRO A 310 7.84 -21.67 13.02
CA PRO A 310 8.28 -21.73 14.39
C PRO A 310 9.38 -20.71 14.70
N LYS A 311 10.33 -20.53 13.79
CA LYS A 311 11.43 -19.57 13.91
C LYS A 311 10.91 -18.13 13.93
N LEU A 312 9.98 -17.77 13.05
CA LEU A 312 9.35 -16.46 13.01
C LEU A 312 8.63 -16.15 14.34
N LEU A 313 7.81 -17.08 14.83
CA LEU A 313 7.09 -16.94 16.08
C LEU A 313 8.02 -16.80 17.29
N HIS A 314 9.07 -17.64 17.37
CA HIS A 314 10.09 -17.53 18.42
C HIS A 314 10.81 -16.19 18.38
N ASN A 315 11.11 -15.66 17.21
CA ASN A 315 11.77 -14.38 17.05
C ASN A 315 10.88 -13.22 17.53
N ILE A 316 9.60 -13.22 17.19
CA ILE A 316 8.66 -12.15 17.61
C ILE A 316 8.42 -12.24 19.12
N ILE A 317 7.98 -13.41 19.60
CA ILE A 317 7.57 -13.60 21.00
C ILE A 317 8.77 -13.45 21.91
N GLY A 318 9.91 -14.06 21.55
CA GLY A 318 11.15 -13.96 22.31
C GLY A 318 11.70 -12.54 22.39
N TYR A 319 11.62 -11.78 21.31
CA TYR A 319 11.99 -10.36 21.30
C TYR A 319 11.16 -9.55 22.32
N ILE A 320 9.86 -9.81 22.39
CA ILE A 320 8.96 -9.10 23.30
C ILE A 320 9.19 -9.56 24.76
N ALA A 321 9.31 -10.87 24.99
CA ALA A 321 9.43 -11.47 26.31
C ALA A 321 10.80 -11.26 26.99
N SER A 322 11.88 -11.04 26.22
CA SER A 322 13.26 -11.01 26.72
C SER A 322 13.67 -9.72 27.45
N SER A 323 12.83 -8.66 27.42
CA SER A 323 13.19 -7.38 28.06
C SER A 323 12.15 -6.94 29.08
N PRO A 324 12.57 -6.49 30.28
CA PRO A 324 11.64 -5.94 31.27
C PRO A 324 10.86 -4.72 30.78
N THR A 325 11.42 -3.92 29.89
CA THR A 325 10.77 -2.73 29.31
C THR A 325 9.64 -3.09 28.37
N ARG A 326 9.66 -4.29 27.77
CA ARG A 326 8.68 -4.79 26.79
C ARG A 326 7.72 -5.82 27.37
N ILE A 327 7.90 -6.25 28.60
CA ILE A 327 7.15 -7.36 29.21
C ILE A 327 5.63 -7.13 29.26
N HIS A 328 5.19 -5.85 29.35
CA HIS A 328 3.77 -5.52 29.33
C HIS A 328 3.11 -5.85 27.97
N PHE A 329 3.82 -5.69 26.86
CA PHE A 329 3.36 -6.12 25.54
C PHE A 329 3.21 -7.65 25.49
N TYR A 330 4.12 -8.38 26.09
CA TYR A 330 4.05 -9.85 26.15
C TYR A 330 2.79 -10.35 26.85
N TYR A 331 2.46 -9.80 28.03
CA TYR A 331 1.23 -10.21 28.72
C TYR A 331 -0.04 -9.78 27.97
N SER A 332 -0.05 -8.62 27.41
CA SER A 332 -1.16 -8.14 26.54
C SER A 332 -1.33 -9.07 25.33
N LEU A 333 -0.25 -9.41 24.65
CA LEU A 333 -0.24 -10.33 23.51
C LEU A 333 -0.78 -11.71 23.90
N PHE A 334 -0.25 -12.30 24.97
CA PHE A 334 -0.64 -13.63 25.41
C PHE A 334 -2.14 -13.70 25.76
N SER A 335 -2.64 -12.67 26.46
CA SER A 335 -4.07 -12.54 26.75
C SER A 335 -4.94 -12.45 25.50
N ARG A 336 -4.49 -11.67 24.48
CA ARG A 336 -5.19 -11.49 23.20
C ARG A 336 -5.19 -12.77 22.37
N LEU A 337 -4.06 -13.46 22.26
CA LEU A 337 -3.95 -14.75 21.58
C LEU A 337 -4.91 -15.78 22.20
N LEU A 338 -4.92 -15.88 23.52
CA LEU A 338 -5.84 -16.78 24.23
C LEU A 338 -7.31 -16.37 24.06
N SER A 339 -7.62 -15.07 24.03
CA SER A 339 -8.98 -14.59 23.80
C SER A 339 -9.48 -15.00 22.42
N VAL A 340 -8.66 -14.84 21.36
CA VAL A 340 -9.00 -15.25 20.00
C VAL A 340 -9.10 -16.77 19.88
N TRP A 341 -8.17 -17.51 20.49
CA TRP A 341 -8.15 -18.97 20.48
C TRP A 341 -9.32 -19.57 21.25
N SER A 342 -9.78 -18.93 22.33
CA SER A 342 -10.92 -19.40 23.14
C SER A 342 -12.28 -19.04 22.56
N ASP A 343 -12.34 -18.14 21.58
CA ASP A 343 -13.62 -17.69 21.01
C ASP A 343 -14.23 -18.76 20.11
N SER A 344 -15.48 -19.14 20.42
CA SER A 344 -16.22 -20.15 19.66
C SER A 344 -16.50 -19.76 18.22
N SER A 345 -16.60 -18.44 17.92
CA SER A 345 -16.75 -17.94 16.57
C SER A 345 -15.45 -18.12 15.78
N SER A 346 -14.32 -17.79 16.38
CA SER A 346 -12.99 -17.99 15.77
C SER A 346 -12.76 -19.48 15.43
N ILE A 347 -13.08 -20.40 16.36
CA ILE A 347 -12.91 -21.85 16.15
C ILE A 347 -13.72 -22.36 14.94
N ARG A 348 -14.93 -21.78 14.70
CA ARG A 348 -15.82 -22.23 13.60
C ARG A 348 -15.47 -21.64 12.24
N HIS A 349 -14.84 -20.47 12.21
CA HIS A 349 -14.69 -19.68 10.97
C HIS A 349 -13.25 -19.49 10.52
N THR A 350 -12.25 -19.92 11.28
CA THR A 350 -10.84 -19.92 10.85
C THR A 350 -10.47 -21.25 10.21
N SER A 351 -9.54 -21.21 9.24
CA SER A 351 -8.95 -22.44 8.72
C SER A 351 -8.13 -23.16 9.79
N PHE A 352 -7.99 -24.48 9.67
CA PHE A 352 -7.19 -25.26 10.60
C PHE A 352 -5.73 -24.77 10.66
N ASP A 353 -5.14 -24.36 9.53
CA ASP A 353 -3.77 -23.85 9.47
C ASP A 353 -3.62 -22.54 10.27
N GLN A 354 -4.58 -21.63 10.15
CA GLN A 354 -4.59 -20.40 10.96
C GLN A 354 -4.77 -20.72 12.45
N HIS A 355 -5.63 -21.68 12.77
CA HIS A 355 -5.85 -22.13 14.12
C HIS A 355 -4.58 -22.75 14.73
N MET A 356 -3.87 -23.60 13.97
CA MET A 356 -2.58 -24.16 14.36
C MET A 356 -1.49 -23.09 14.52
N TYR A 357 -1.50 -22.06 13.66
CA TYR A 357 -0.57 -20.93 13.79
C TYR A 357 -0.74 -20.19 15.13
N ILE A 358 -1.99 -19.89 15.51
CA ILE A 358 -2.31 -19.25 16.80
C ILE A 358 -1.95 -20.20 17.96
N SER A 359 -2.26 -21.49 17.85
CA SER A 359 -1.92 -22.51 18.84
C SER A 359 -0.42 -22.61 19.08
N LYS A 360 0.40 -22.59 18.01
CA LYS A 360 1.86 -22.53 18.09
C LYS A 360 2.34 -21.25 18.81
N ALA A 361 1.76 -20.09 18.48
CA ALA A 361 2.11 -18.84 19.16
C ALA A 361 1.80 -18.87 20.66
N ILE A 362 0.66 -19.44 21.07
CA ILE A 362 0.27 -19.61 22.48
C ILE A 362 1.26 -20.51 23.23
N VAL A 363 1.62 -21.64 22.64
CA VAL A 363 2.57 -22.60 23.26
C VAL A 363 3.95 -21.96 23.39
N ILE A 364 4.41 -21.20 22.40
CA ILE A 364 5.67 -20.45 22.50
C ILE A 364 5.58 -19.36 23.57
N CYS A 365 4.46 -18.63 23.68
CA CYS A 365 4.26 -17.71 24.80
C CYS A 365 4.40 -18.43 26.14
N ALA A 366 3.78 -19.59 26.31
CA ALA A 366 3.91 -20.36 27.55
C ALA A 366 5.36 -20.78 27.84
N ALA A 367 6.17 -21.07 26.81
CA ALA A 367 7.59 -21.39 26.98
C ALA A 367 8.43 -20.25 27.57
N PHE A 368 8.10 -18.99 27.23
CA PHE A 368 8.76 -17.78 27.76
C PHE A 368 8.19 -17.28 29.09
N LEU A 369 7.18 -17.95 29.66
CA LEU A 369 6.55 -17.50 30.91
C LEU A 369 7.56 -17.55 32.08
N GLN A 370 7.79 -16.42 32.71
CA GLN A 370 8.68 -16.30 33.87
C GLN A 370 7.95 -16.65 35.16
N THR A 371 8.69 -17.25 36.11
CA THR A 371 8.16 -17.62 37.44
C THR A 371 8.09 -16.36 38.32
N GLY A 372 6.91 -15.90 38.74
CA GLY A 372 6.81 -14.81 39.72
C GLY A 372 5.53 -13.99 39.75
N GLU A 373 4.72 -14.01 38.70
CA GLU A 373 3.52 -13.16 38.61
C GLU A 373 2.22 -13.99 38.79
N GLU A 374 1.76 -14.12 40.01
CA GLU A 374 0.55 -14.93 40.34
C GLU A 374 -0.74 -14.35 39.75
N ASN A 375 -0.83 -13.02 39.62
CA ASN A 375 -2.08 -12.37 39.16
C ASN A 375 -2.47 -12.73 37.71
N TRP A 376 -1.47 -12.90 36.82
CA TRP A 376 -1.71 -13.24 35.41
C TRP A 376 -2.06 -14.72 35.22
N ARG A 377 -1.49 -15.61 36.05
CA ARG A 377 -1.70 -17.05 35.95
C ARG A 377 -3.15 -17.45 36.09
N GLY A 378 -3.88 -16.84 37.02
CA GLY A 378 -5.29 -17.13 37.23
C GLY A 378 -6.18 -16.71 36.04
N THR A 379 -5.87 -15.58 35.42
CA THR A 379 -6.61 -15.09 34.23
C THR A 379 -6.32 -15.95 33.01
N ILE A 380 -5.05 -16.26 32.74
CA ILE A 380 -4.63 -17.13 31.64
C ILE A 380 -5.29 -18.51 31.78
N MET A 381 -5.24 -19.13 32.98
CA MET A 381 -5.81 -20.45 33.22
C MET A 381 -7.33 -20.45 33.01
N ARG A 382 -8.04 -19.42 33.45
CA ARG A 382 -9.49 -19.30 33.24
C ARG A 382 -9.84 -19.22 31.76
N THR A 383 -9.16 -18.38 31.01
CA THR A 383 -9.39 -18.22 29.55
C THR A 383 -9.03 -19.51 28.80
N LEU A 384 -7.93 -20.17 29.21
CA LEU A 384 -7.51 -21.47 28.67
C LEU A 384 -8.56 -22.55 28.86
N MET A 385 -9.14 -22.67 30.07
CA MET A 385 -10.17 -23.68 30.37
C MET A 385 -11.47 -23.40 29.60
N ASN A 386 -11.89 -22.14 29.48
CA ASN A 386 -13.03 -21.77 28.64
C ASN A 386 -12.77 -22.13 27.17
N GLY A 387 -11.59 -21.84 26.66
CA GLY A 387 -11.18 -22.21 25.32
C GLY A 387 -11.19 -23.73 25.11
N LEU A 388 -10.63 -24.50 26.03
CA LEU A 388 -10.64 -25.96 25.97
C LEU A 388 -12.07 -26.52 25.84
N GLN A 389 -13.02 -25.98 26.63
CA GLN A 389 -14.41 -26.39 26.55
C GLN A 389 -15.02 -26.16 25.17
N ASN A 390 -14.71 -25.00 24.55
CA ASN A 390 -15.18 -24.68 23.20
C ASN A 390 -14.56 -25.59 22.15
N HIS A 391 -13.26 -25.95 22.28
CA HIS A 391 -12.59 -26.89 21.38
C HIS A 391 -13.17 -28.29 21.46
N LEU A 392 -13.41 -28.80 22.69
CA LEU A 392 -14.01 -30.13 22.91
C LEU A 392 -15.41 -30.24 22.31
N SER A 393 -16.13 -29.12 22.16
CA SER A 393 -17.45 -29.10 21.53
C SER A 393 -17.39 -29.07 20.00
N SER A 394 -16.20 -28.92 19.37
CA SER A 394 -16.03 -28.91 17.93
C SER A 394 -16.32 -30.28 17.30
N SER A 395 -16.91 -30.29 16.11
CA SER A 395 -17.12 -31.50 15.30
C SER A 395 -15.84 -32.02 14.69
N ASP A 396 -14.85 -31.14 14.43
CA ASP A 396 -13.55 -31.48 13.84
C ASP A 396 -12.63 -32.12 14.90
N SER A 397 -12.13 -33.33 14.60
CA SER A 397 -11.22 -34.07 15.49
C SER A 397 -9.87 -33.36 15.63
N SER A 398 -9.35 -32.77 14.53
CA SER A 398 -8.06 -32.06 14.54
C SER A 398 -8.10 -30.82 15.42
N VAL A 399 -9.21 -30.07 15.39
CA VAL A 399 -9.43 -28.92 16.28
C VAL A 399 -9.54 -29.35 17.74
N ARG A 400 -10.25 -30.46 18.04
CA ARG A 400 -10.32 -31.00 19.41
C ARG A 400 -8.95 -31.40 19.94
N GLN A 401 -8.17 -32.12 19.13
CA GLN A 401 -6.80 -32.54 19.49
C GLN A 401 -5.87 -31.34 19.70
N ALA A 402 -5.93 -30.30 18.83
CA ALA A 402 -5.17 -29.08 19.01
C ALA A 402 -5.54 -28.36 20.32
N GLY A 403 -6.84 -28.29 20.64
CA GLY A 403 -7.34 -27.73 21.90
C GLY A 403 -6.83 -28.46 23.13
N MET A 404 -6.88 -29.80 23.14
CA MET A 404 -6.36 -30.65 24.20
C MET A 404 -4.84 -30.46 24.36
N ALA A 405 -4.08 -30.50 23.29
CA ALA A 405 -2.63 -30.35 23.31
C ALA A 405 -2.19 -28.97 23.85
N VAL A 406 -2.80 -27.87 23.40
CA VAL A 406 -2.52 -26.54 23.95
C VAL A 406 -2.85 -26.47 25.43
N ALA A 407 -4.00 -26.98 25.86
CA ALA A 407 -4.41 -26.94 27.26
C ALA A 407 -3.46 -27.74 28.14
N GLU A 408 -3.04 -28.93 27.72
CA GLU A 408 -2.07 -29.77 28.45
C GLU A 408 -0.72 -29.07 28.57
N LEU A 409 -0.10 -28.67 27.47
CA LEU A 409 1.22 -28.05 27.42
C LEU A 409 1.29 -26.73 28.19
N VAL A 410 0.27 -25.85 28.03
CA VAL A 410 0.23 -24.56 28.71
C VAL A 410 -0.04 -24.70 30.21
N SER A 411 -0.97 -25.60 30.63
CA SER A 411 -1.27 -25.81 32.04
C SER A 411 -0.07 -26.38 32.79
N GLU A 412 0.70 -27.29 32.17
CA GLU A 412 1.93 -27.84 32.75
C GLU A 412 2.98 -26.75 33.02
N LYS A 413 3.10 -25.77 32.16
CA LYS A 413 4.02 -24.63 32.33
C LYS A 413 3.56 -23.64 33.37
N ILE A 414 2.26 -23.35 33.42
CA ILE A 414 1.69 -22.37 34.36
C ILE A 414 1.79 -22.92 35.79
N ASN A 415 1.48 -24.21 36.02
CA ASN A 415 1.41 -24.83 37.34
C ASN A 415 2.23 -26.15 37.40
N PRO A 416 3.57 -26.07 37.37
CA PRO A 416 4.42 -27.29 37.35
C PRO A 416 4.31 -28.13 38.62
N LYS A 417 3.81 -27.54 39.72
CA LYS A 417 3.68 -28.19 41.05
C LYS A 417 2.30 -28.78 41.33
N LEU A 418 1.37 -28.74 40.35
CA LEU A 418 0.03 -29.31 40.59
C LEU A 418 0.14 -30.86 40.70
N GLU A 419 -0.44 -31.45 41.75
CA GLU A 419 -0.48 -32.89 41.97
C GLU A 419 -1.29 -33.63 40.88
N ALA A 420 -2.37 -33.01 40.38
CA ALA A 420 -3.18 -33.51 39.27
C ALA A 420 -2.86 -32.76 37.99
N LYS A 421 -1.97 -33.27 37.16
CA LYS A 421 -1.69 -32.75 35.85
C LYS A 421 -2.84 -33.05 34.87
N LEU A 422 -3.21 -32.08 34.05
CA LEU A 422 -4.14 -32.31 32.96
C LEU A 422 -3.45 -33.21 31.92
N LYS A 423 -4.06 -34.36 31.60
CA LYS A 423 -3.57 -35.29 30.57
C LYS A 423 -4.74 -35.80 29.77
N PHE A 424 -4.56 -35.87 28.45
CA PHE A 424 -5.55 -36.41 27.55
C PHE A 424 -5.04 -37.66 26.83
N GLU A 425 -5.95 -38.47 26.35
CA GLU A 425 -5.67 -39.58 25.44
C GLU A 425 -5.86 -39.05 23.99
N TYR A 426 -4.89 -39.29 23.13
CA TYR A 426 -4.88 -38.86 21.76
C TYR A 426 -4.99 -40.07 20.83
N ASP A 427 -5.85 -39.98 19.83
CA ASP A 427 -5.94 -41.02 18.78
C ASP A 427 -4.70 -41.01 17.90
N GLU A 428 -4.14 -39.79 17.61
CA GLU A 428 -2.90 -39.59 16.88
C GLU A 428 -2.04 -38.53 17.60
N MET A 429 -0.77 -38.80 17.83
CA MET A 429 0.14 -37.89 18.55
C MET A 429 0.73 -36.79 17.70
N GLY A 430 0.47 -36.75 16.38
CA GLY A 430 1.13 -35.85 15.43
C GLY A 430 1.00 -34.36 15.81
N ILE A 431 -0.21 -33.90 16.14
CA ILE A 431 -0.49 -32.49 16.51
C ILE A 431 0.16 -32.16 17.87
N TYR A 432 0.09 -33.08 18.84
CA TYR A 432 0.70 -32.89 20.16
C TYR A 432 2.23 -32.80 20.06
N ASP A 433 2.85 -33.70 19.30
CA ASP A 433 4.30 -33.72 19.13
C ASP A 433 4.79 -32.47 18.38
N GLU A 434 4.05 -32.00 17.38
CA GLU A 434 4.34 -30.76 16.67
C GLU A 434 4.31 -29.55 17.62
N LEU A 435 3.26 -29.39 18.41
CA LEU A 435 3.14 -28.29 19.38
C LEU A 435 4.21 -28.37 20.49
N LYS A 436 4.51 -29.55 20.95
CA LYS A 436 5.56 -29.80 21.94
C LYS A 436 6.96 -29.48 21.40
N ALA A 437 7.24 -29.85 20.15
CA ALA A 437 8.49 -29.52 19.49
C ALA A 437 8.69 -28.00 19.37
N VAL A 438 7.65 -27.29 19.00
CA VAL A 438 7.65 -25.82 18.87
C VAL A 438 7.83 -25.12 20.25
N MET A 439 7.41 -25.73 21.34
CA MET A 439 7.62 -25.22 22.70
C MET A 439 9.08 -25.21 23.14
N THR A 440 9.94 -26.02 22.50
CA THR A 440 11.35 -26.07 22.82
C THR A 440 12.03 -24.77 22.36
N LEU A 441 12.58 -24.00 23.33
CA LEU A 441 13.25 -22.75 23.01
C LEU A 441 14.52 -23.04 22.21
N PRO A 442 14.77 -22.25 21.11
CA PRO A 442 15.99 -22.41 20.36
C PRO A 442 17.21 -22.11 21.22
N THR A 443 18.23 -22.95 21.10
CA THR A 443 19.53 -22.74 21.74
C THR A 443 20.18 -21.45 21.23
N ALA A 444 20.96 -20.77 22.10
CA ALA A 444 21.65 -19.54 21.75
C ALA A 444 22.40 -19.66 20.42
N PRO A 445 22.47 -18.58 19.64
CA PRO A 445 23.02 -18.61 18.29
C PRO A 445 24.49 -19.07 18.31
N CYS A 446 24.78 -20.13 17.56
CA CYS A 446 26.16 -20.47 17.25
C CYS A 446 26.66 -19.43 16.24
N VAL A 447 27.83 -18.83 16.51
CA VAL A 447 28.50 -17.82 15.66
C VAL A 447 28.66 -18.26 14.20
N GLY A 448 28.60 -19.57 13.92
CA GLY A 448 28.66 -20.16 12.57
C GLY A 448 27.33 -20.22 11.80
N ALA A 449 26.18 -19.92 12.42
CA ALA A 449 24.87 -20.11 11.78
C ALA A 449 24.66 -19.18 10.55
N TYR A 450 25.30 -18.00 10.54
CA TYR A 450 25.24 -17.05 9.42
C TYR A 450 26.35 -17.27 8.36
N GLN A 451 27.33 -18.13 8.62
CA GLN A 451 28.46 -18.41 7.70
C GLN A 451 28.13 -19.49 6.67
N SER A 452 27.19 -20.38 6.95
CA SER A 452 26.87 -21.51 6.07
C SER A 452 26.13 -21.13 4.78
N SER A 453 25.75 -19.87 4.60
CA SER A 453 25.06 -19.37 3.39
C SER A 453 25.99 -18.85 2.29
N GLN A 454 27.32 -18.86 2.45
CA GLN A 454 28.27 -18.26 1.51
C GLN A 454 29.07 -19.24 0.66
N THR A 455 28.93 -20.55 0.83
CA THR A 455 29.62 -21.52 -0.04
C THR A 455 28.69 -22.05 -1.11
N VAL A 456 28.53 -21.29 -2.18
CA VAL A 456 28.20 -21.88 -3.48
C VAL A 456 29.51 -22.39 -4.05
N ASP A 457 29.88 -23.61 -3.72
CA ASP A 457 30.97 -24.34 -4.36
C ASP A 457 30.64 -24.55 -5.84
N ASN A 458 31.38 -23.87 -6.69
CA ASN A 458 31.55 -24.23 -8.10
C ASN A 458 32.41 -25.49 -8.18
N ASN A 459 31.89 -26.66 -7.96
CA ASN A 459 32.36 -27.91 -8.55
C ASN A 459 31.56 -29.09 -7.99
N GLY A 460 30.84 -29.74 -8.86
CA GLY A 460 30.21 -31.03 -8.57
C GLY A 460 28.71 -31.06 -8.92
N LEU A 461 28.43 -31.42 -10.16
CA LEU A 461 27.08 -31.82 -10.57
C LEU A 461 26.60 -33.06 -9.79
N PRO A 462 25.57 -32.98 -9.02
CA PRO A 462 24.74 -34.16 -8.71
C PRO A 462 23.59 -34.21 -9.74
N LYS A 463 23.44 -35.37 -10.35
CA LYS A 463 22.31 -35.72 -11.19
C LYS A 463 20.99 -35.45 -10.44
N ARG A 464 20.25 -34.47 -10.89
CA ARG A 464 18.89 -34.23 -10.42
C ARG A 464 17.94 -35.26 -11.02
N THR A 465 17.32 -36.04 -10.18
CA THR A 465 15.99 -36.61 -10.43
C THR A 465 15.02 -35.44 -10.61
N ARG A 466 14.33 -35.43 -11.74
CA ARG A 466 13.33 -34.42 -12.08
C ARG A 466 12.11 -34.61 -11.17
N GLU A 467 11.83 -33.64 -10.32
CA GLU A 467 10.47 -33.36 -9.85
C GLU A 467 10.11 -31.96 -10.32
N ALA A 468 8.90 -31.89 -10.87
CA ALA A 468 8.40 -30.77 -11.66
C ALA A 468 8.01 -29.60 -10.74
N SER A 469 8.61 -28.44 -10.98
CA SER A 469 7.97 -27.14 -10.77
C SER A 469 8.89 -26.05 -11.31
N ASP A 470 8.79 -25.76 -12.59
CA ASP A 470 9.16 -24.49 -13.22
C ASP A 470 8.52 -24.49 -14.61
N LEU A 471 7.27 -24.07 -14.64
CA LEU A 471 6.53 -23.75 -15.84
C LEU A 471 6.44 -22.21 -15.94
N ASP A 472 7.50 -21.61 -16.45
CA ASP A 472 7.43 -20.30 -17.07
C ASP A 472 8.40 -20.30 -18.27
N SER A 473 7.93 -20.94 -19.34
CA SER A 473 8.49 -20.82 -20.68
C SER A 473 7.41 -21.13 -21.69
N ASP A 474 6.76 -20.11 -22.20
CA ASP A 474 5.66 -20.18 -23.17
C ASP A 474 6.07 -20.59 -24.61
N ASP A 475 7.28 -21.09 -24.83
CA ASP A 475 7.80 -21.27 -26.20
C ASP A 475 7.93 -22.75 -26.69
N ASP A 476 7.49 -23.75 -25.90
CA ASP A 476 7.59 -25.16 -26.34
C ASP A 476 6.26 -25.94 -26.32
N LEU A 477 5.14 -25.26 -26.55
CA LEU A 477 3.87 -25.96 -26.75
C LEU A 477 3.77 -26.47 -28.20
N GLN A 478 4.05 -27.75 -28.40
CA GLN A 478 3.59 -28.45 -29.60
C GLN A 478 2.03 -28.39 -29.66
N PRO A 479 1.45 -28.21 -30.85
CA PRO A 479 0.00 -28.14 -30.95
C PRO A 479 -0.60 -29.46 -30.45
N ILE A 480 -1.28 -29.38 -29.32
CA ILE A 480 -2.10 -30.47 -28.78
C ILE A 480 -3.19 -30.74 -29.81
N GLY A 481 -3.22 -31.98 -30.34
CA GLY A 481 -4.27 -32.41 -31.23
C GLY A 481 -5.63 -32.12 -30.62
N GLN A 482 -6.55 -31.67 -31.45
CA GLN A 482 -7.93 -31.33 -31.07
C GLN A 482 -8.54 -32.48 -30.26
N PHE A 483 -8.50 -32.35 -28.92
CA PHE A 483 -9.43 -33.06 -28.06
C PHE A 483 -10.78 -32.38 -28.28
N GLU A 484 -11.74 -33.12 -28.84
CA GLU A 484 -13.14 -32.72 -28.85
C GLU A 484 -13.53 -32.37 -27.42
N ASP A 485 -13.74 -31.08 -27.18
CA ASP A 485 -14.37 -30.58 -25.96
C ASP A 485 -15.73 -31.22 -25.83
N LYS A 486 -15.80 -32.37 -25.16
CA LYS A 486 -17.07 -32.85 -24.63
C LYS A 486 -17.52 -31.76 -23.65
N ALA A 487 -18.51 -30.97 -24.09
CA ALA A 487 -19.13 -29.93 -23.29
C ALA A 487 -19.44 -30.50 -21.91
N ARG A 488 -18.67 -30.07 -20.89
CA ARG A 488 -18.95 -30.37 -19.49
C ARG A 488 -20.38 -29.90 -19.21
N PRO A 489 -21.20 -30.68 -18.51
CA PRO A 489 -22.55 -30.26 -18.19
C PRO A 489 -22.42 -28.90 -17.44
N LYS A 490 -22.97 -27.83 -18.06
CA LYS A 490 -22.99 -26.48 -17.45
C LYS A 490 -23.62 -26.60 -16.07
N GLU A 491 -22.91 -26.18 -15.05
CA GLU A 491 -23.42 -26.10 -13.68
C GLU A 491 -24.75 -25.33 -13.67
N LYS A 492 -25.77 -25.85 -13.00
CA LYS A 492 -27.07 -25.19 -12.90
C LYS A 492 -26.98 -24.02 -11.95
N ALA A 493 -27.56 -22.87 -12.33
CA ALA A 493 -27.67 -21.72 -11.44
C ALA A 493 -28.41 -22.11 -10.16
N PRO A 494 -27.95 -21.62 -8.98
CA PRO A 494 -28.57 -21.92 -7.70
C PRO A 494 -30.01 -21.37 -7.66
N ALA A 495 -30.91 -22.13 -7.08
CA ALA A 495 -32.32 -21.75 -6.94
C ALA A 495 -32.59 -21.05 -5.58
N TYR A 496 -31.76 -21.31 -4.57
CA TYR A 496 -31.92 -20.81 -3.21
C TYR A 496 -30.72 -19.97 -2.78
N VAL A 497 -30.98 -18.99 -1.88
CA VAL A 497 -29.94 -18.09 -1.37
C VAL A 497 -28.86 -18.86 -0.62
N GLY A 498 -29.24 -19.87 0.20
CA GLY A 498 -28.28 -20.72 0.91
C GLY A 498 -27.35 -21.50 -0.01
N ASP A 499 -27.89 -22.09 -1.10
CA ASP A 499 -27.09 -22.83 -2.08
C ASP A 499 -26.11 -21.88 -2.82
N CYS A 500 -26.54 -20.64 -3.08
CA CYS A 500 -25.70 -19.62 -3.67
C CYS A 500 -24.53 -19.26 -2.73
N MET A 501 -24.79 -19.03 -1.45
CA MET A 501 -23.77 -18.75 -0.44
C MET A 501 -22.77 -19.92 -0.32
N GLN A 502 -23.26 -21.16 -0.27
CA GLN A 502 -22.42 -22.34 -0.20
C GLN A 502 -21.56 -22.52 -1.48
N GLY A 503 -22.15 -22.25 -2.65
CA GLY A 503 -21.44 -22.35 -3.92
C GLY A 503 -20.37 -21.25 -4.10
N LEU A 504 -20.52 -20.09 -3.46
CA LEU A 504 -19.51 -19.03 -3.44
C LEU A 504 -18.31 -19.35 -2.54
N MET A 505 -18.46 -20.24 -1.57
CA MET A 505 -17.40 -20.72 -0.67
C MET A 505 -16.69 -21.98 -1.21
N ASP A 506 -17.11 -22.52 -2.34
CA ASP A 506 -16.56 -23.73 -2.94
C ASP A 506 -15.33 -23.38 -3.79
N GLU A 507 -14.16 -23.32 -3.16
CA GLU A 507 -12.90 -22.99 -3.83
C GLU A 507 -12.43 -24.07 -4.82
N GLU A 508 -12.95 -25.29 -4.72
CA GLU A 508 -12.55 -26.42 -5.57
C GLU A 508 -13.25 -26.39 -6.94
N ASN A 509 -14.38 -25.70 -7.07
CA ASN A 509 -15.16 -25.66 -8.32
C ASN A 509 -15.36 -24.22 -8.85
N PRO A 510 -14.42 -23.70 -9.66
CA PRO A 510 -14.50 -22.33 -10.20
C PRO A 510 -15.74 -22.05 -11.04
N GLU A 511 -16.26 -23.06 -11.78
CA GLU A 511 -17.45 -22.91 -12.63
C GLU A 511 -18.71 -22.70 -11.77
N ARG A 512 -18.79 -23.36 -10.62
CA ARG A 512 -19.85 -23.19 -9.65
C ARG A 512 -19.82 -21.80 -9.01
N VAL A 513 -18.64 -21.34 -8.58
CA VAL A 513 -18.44 -19.98 -8.04
C VAL A 513 -18.88 -18.94 -9.06
N GLU A 514 -18.46 -19.08 -10.33
CA GLU A 514 -18.83 -18.14 -11.40
C GLU A 514 -20.35 -18.11 -11.62
N THR A 515 -20.98 -19.27 -11.67
CA THR A 515 -22.42 -19.41 -11.89
C THR A 515 -23.22 -18.82 -10.70
N CYS A 516 -22.77 -19.07 -9.47
CA CYS A 516 -23.35 -18.51 -8.26
C CYS A 516 -23.19 -16.98 -8.23
N LEU A 517 -22.01 -16.45 -8.52
CA LEU A 517 -21.74 -15.01 -8.51
C LEU A 517 -22.57 -14.26 -9.57
N LYS A 518 -22.71 -14.82 -10.78
CA LYS A 518 -23.54 -14.25 -11.85
C LYS A 518 -25.03 -14.20 -11.49
N SER A 519 -25.52 -15.18 -10.72
CA SER A 519 -26.92 -15.28 -10.34
C SER A 519 -27.26 -14.58 -9.00
N ALA A 520 -26.26 -14.29 -8.16
CA ALA A 520 -26.42 -13.77 -6.80
C ALA A 520 -27.27 -12.49 -6.73
N CYS A 521 -26.96 -11.49 -7.56
CA CYS A 521 -27.70 -10.21 -7.58
C CYS A 521 -29.20 -10.42 -7.81
N LYS A 522 -29.55 -11.24 -8.79
CA LYS A 522 -30.96 -11.54 -9.11
C LYS A 522 -31.64 -12.32 -7.98
N LEU A 523 -30.94 -13.31 -7.43
CA LEU A 523 -31.45 -14.17 -6.37
C LEU A 523 -31.73 -13.40 -5.08
N ILE A 524 -30.81 -12.50 -4.67
CA ILE A 524 -30.93 -11.61 -3.52
C ILE A 524 -32.20 -10.75 -3.64
N ARG A 525 -32.41 -10.13 -4.80
CA ARG A 525 -33.57 -9.23 -5.02
C ARG A 525 -34.90 -9.97 -5.11
N MET A 526 -34.91 -11.17 -5.66
CA MET A 526 -36.12 -11.99 -5.80
C MET A 526 -36.58 -12.60 -4.47
N ASN A 527 -35.64 -12.95 -3.60
CA ASN A 527 -35.91 -13.62 -2.32
C ASN A 527 -35.58 -12.72 -1.12
N SER A 528 -36.15 -11.50 -1.11
CA SER A 528 -35.82 -10.47 -0.11
C SER A 528 -36.03 -10.91 1.34
N ALA A 529 -37.09 -11.65 1.66
CA ALA A 529 -37.38 -12.12 3.01
C ALA A 529 -36.27 -13.07 3.54
N MET A 530 -35.92 -14.09 2.75
CA MET A 530 -34.84 -15.03 3.11
C MET A 530 -33.48 -14.34 3.14
N THR A 531 -33.27 -13.41 2.21
CA THR A 531 -32.01 -12.64 2.16
C THR A 531 -31.81 -11.77 3.40
N MET A 532 -32.87 -11.15 3.93
CA MET A 532 -32.75 -10.32 5.15
C MET A 532 -32.22 -11.11 6.36
N GLU A 533 -32.57 -12.40 6.49
CA GLU A 533 -32.13 -13.25 7.59
C GLU A 533 -30.61 -13.54 7.53
N VAL A 534 -30.05 -13.69 6.32
CA VAL A 534 -28.64 -14.06 6.07
C VAL A 534 -27.82 -12.94 5.46
N ALA A 535 -28.36 -11.71 5.42
CA ALA A 535 -27.75 -10.59 4.69
C ALA A 535 -26.33 -10.27 5.16
N VAL A 536 -26.06 -10.28 6.47
CA VAL A 536 -24.75 -9.98 7.05
C VAL A 536 -23.74 -11.08 6.72
N GLU A 537 -24.14 -12.35 6.84
CA GLU A 537 -23.30 -13.50 6.50
C GLU A 537 -22.97 -13.53 5.01
N PHE A 538 -23.95 -13.25 4.17
CA PHE A 538 -23.72 -13.15 2.73
C PHE A 538 -22.78 -12.00 2.40
N THR A 539 -22.92 -10.84 3.06
CA THR A 539 -21.99 -9.70 2.89
C THR A 539 -20.57 -10.07 3.31
N LYS A 540 -20.39 -10.84 4.40
CA LYS A 540 -19.07 -11.36 4.82
C LYS A 540 -18.43 -12.19 3.72
N ILE A 541 -19.16 -13.15 3.14
CA ILE A 541 -18.64 -13.99 2.06
C ILE A 541 -18.14 -13.12 0.91
N LEU A 542 -18.98 -12.19 0.40
CA LEU A 542 -18.64 -11.35 -0.72
C LEU A 542 -17.48 -10.38 -0.44
N THR A 543 -17.35 -9.86 0.79
CA THR A 543 -16.26 -8.94 1.14
C THR A 543 -14.91 -9.65 1.30
N HIS A 544 -14.91 -10.92 1.74
CA HIS A 544 -13.70 -11.71 1.91
C HIS A 544 -13.26 -12.48 0.66
N MET A 545 -14.18 -12.70 -0.31
CA MET A 545 -13.82 -13.35 -1.55
C MET A 545 -12.62 -12.69 -2.23
N GLY A 546 -11.54 -13.47 -2.44
CA GLY A 546 -10.35 -13.05 -3.19
C GLY A 546 -10.58 -13.16 -4.70
N CYS A 547 -9.87 -12.35 -5.49
CA CYS A 547 -9.87 -12.46 -6.96
C CYS A 547 -8.81 -13.49 -7.41
N THR A 548 -8.93 -14.73 -6.90
CA THR A 548 -7.99 -15.82 -7.22
C THR A 548 -8.42 -16.60 -8.47
N LEU A 549 -9.69 -16.50 -8.86
CA LEU A 549 -10.27 -17.21 -9.97
C LEU A 549 -10.39 -16.29 -11.20
N ALA A 550 -10.05 -16.81 -12.38
CA ALA A 550 -10.19 -16.09 -13.65
C ALA A 550 -11.66 -16.01 -14.11
N ILE A 551 -12.51 -15.33 -13.33
CA ILE A 551 -13.92 -15.12 -13.64
C ILE A 551 -14.08 -13.80 -14.40
N ASN A 552 -14.66 -13.87 -15.60
CA ASN A 552 -14.96 -12.69 -16.40
C ASN A 552 -15.93 -11.76 -15.66
N ASN A 553 -15.56 -10.46 -15.56
CA ASN A 553 -16.36 -9.45 -14.86
C ASN A 553 -16.62 -9.75 -13.37
N TYR A 554 -15.69 -10.44 -12.69
CA TYR A 554 -15.79 -10.79 -11.28
C TYR A 554 -16.14 -9.60 -10.38
N MET A 555 -15.43 -8.49 -10.52
CA MET A 555 -15.64 -7.29 -9.71
C MET A 555 -17.03 -6.69 -9.91
N TYR A 556 -17.53 -6.70 -11.14
CA TYR A 556 -18.86 -6.20 -11.45
C TYR A 556 -19.96 -7.04 -10.77
N TYR A 557 -19.93 -8.36 -10.89
CA TYR A 557 -20.94 -9.22 -10.28
C TYR A 557 -20.90 -9.18 -8.75
N ARG A 558 -19.71 -9.16 -8.19
CA ARG A 558 -19.50 -9.01 -6.74
C ARG A 558 -20.06 -7.69 -6.23
N GLN A 559 -19.76 -6.57 -6.89
CA GLN A 559 -20.26 -5.25 -6.54
C GLN A 559 -21.77 -5.15 -6.64
N GLN A 560 -22.36 -5.67 -7.71
CA GLN A 560 -23.81 -5.70 -7.89
C GLN A 560 -24.52 -6.53 -6.81
N SER A 561 -23.90 -7.60 -6.36
CA SER A 561 -24.43 -8.43 -5.26
C SER A 561 -24.38 -7.70 -3.93
N LEU A 562 -23.27 -6.97 -3.62
CA LEU A 562 -23.15 -6.14 -2.42
C LEU A 562 -24.18 -5.00 -2.39
N VAL A 563 -24.35 -4.30 -3.51
CA VAL A 563 -25.38 -3.26 -3.67
C VAL A 563 -26.77 -3.85 -3.45
N SER A 564 -27.04 -5.04 -4.00
CA SER A 564 -28.34 -5.71 -3.84
C SER A 564 -28.64 -6.08 -2.38
N LEU A 565 -27.62 -6.52 -1.61
CA LEU A 565 -27.76 -6.78 -0.18
C LEU A 565 -28.05 -5.49 0.61
N LEU A 566 -27.37 -4.38 0.28
CA LEU A 566 -27.62 -3.07 0.87
C LEU A 566 -29.03 -2.55 0.57
N VAL A 567 -29.56 -2.80 -0.64
CA VAL A 567 -30.92 -2.38 -1.01
C VAL A 567 -31.98 -3.22 -0.30
N VAL A 568 -31.74 -4.52 -0.14
CA VAL A 568 -32.69 -5.47 0.51
C VAL A 568 -32.65 -5.33 2.03
N SER A 569 -31.48 -5.22 2.63
CA SER A 569 -31.30 -5.12 4.09
C SER A 569 -30.41 -3.93 4.47
N PRO A 570 -30.88 -2.67 4.26
CA PRO A 570 -30.05 -1.49 4.33
C PRO A 570 -29.45 -1.22 5.70
N VAL A 571 -30.19 -1.44 6.78
CA VAL A 571 -29.76 -1.11 8.15
C VAL A 571 -28.66 -2.06 8.63
N SER A 572 -28.86 -3.37 8.53
CA SER A 572 -27.91 -4.36 9.03
C SER A 572 -26.62 -4.40 8.21
N VAL A 573 -26.74 -4.36 6.89
CA VAL A 573 -25.59 -4.42 5.97
C VAL A 573 -24.79 -3.12 6.00
N ALA A 574 -25.44 -1.94 6.01
CA ALA A 574 -24.72 -0.66 6.10
C ALA A 574 -23.96 -0.52 7.43
N ASN A 575 -24.60 -0.84 8.56
CA ASN A 575 -23.91 -0.84 9.85
C ASN A 575 -22.74 -1.81 9.89
N TYR A 576 -22.86 -2.98 9.27
CA TYR A 576 -21.78 -3.94 9.16
C TYR A 576 -20.62 -3.38 8.31
N LEU A 577 -20.87 -2.92 7.09
CA LEU A 577 -19.85 -2.41 6.19
C LEU A 577 -19.13 -1.17 6.74
N CYS A 578 -19.88 -0.23 7.36
CA CYS A 578 -19.28 0.95 8.00
C CYS A 578 -18.35 0.59 9.16
N ARG A 579 -18.71 -0.41 9.96
CA ARG A 579 -17.85 -0.90 11.04
C ARG A 579 -16.62 -1.60 10.51
N GLU A 580 -16.77 -2.47 9.51
CA GLU A 580 -15.67 -3.22 8.91
C GLU A 580 -14.74 -2.32 8.09
N PHE A 581 -15.23 -1.26 7.49
CA PHE A 581 -14.43 -0.27 6.79
C PHE A 581 -13.29 0.30 7.65
N SER A 582 -13.53 0.57 8.93
CA SER A 582 -12.52 1.04 9.89
C SER A 582 -11.65 -0.09 10.43
N SER A 583 -12.05 -1.36 10.25
CA SER A 583 -11.28 -2.52 10.68
C SER A 583 -10.00 -2.67 9.84
N ARG A 584 -8.91 -3.07 10.48
CA ARG A 584 -7.61 -3.29 9.82
C ARG A 584 -7.52 -4.62 9.04
N ASN A 585 -8.58 -5.42 9.04
CA ASN A 585 -8.63 -6.74 8.40
C ASN A 585 -8.76 -6.69 6.87
N TYR A 586 -9.05 -5.52 6.31
CA TYR A 586 -9.32 -5.36 4.88
C TYR A 586 -8.22 -4.57 4.18
N ASN A 587 -7.90 -4.98 2.96
CA ASN A 587 -6.98 -4.24 2.10
C ASN A 587 -7.65 -2.98 1.52
N VAL A 588 -6.86 -2.09 0.93
CA VAL A 588 -7.35 -0.82 0.35
C VAL A 588 -8.44 -1.06 -0.69
N ARG A 589 -8.27 -2.07 -1.56
CA ARG A 589 -9.26 -2.40 -2.60
C ARG A 589 -10.60 -2.81 -2.02
N GLN A 590 -10.61 -3.69 -1.02
CA GLN A 590 -11.84 -4.11 -0.36
C GLN A 590 -12.56 -2.93 0.32
N ARG A 591 -11.81 -2.01 0.92
CA ARG A 591 -12.38 -0.79 1.52
C ARG A 591 -12.98 0.15 0.47
N LEU A 592 -12.32 0.31 -0.68
CA LEU A 592 -12.87 1.07 -1.80
C LEU A 592 -14.17 0.44 -2.32
N ASP A 593 -14.23 -0.89 -2.44
CA ASP A 593 -15.43 -1.61 -2.85
C ASP A 593 -16.59 -1.44 -1.84
N MET A 594 -16.30 -1.42 -0.53
CA MET A 594 -17.31 -1.12 0.51
C MET A 594 -17.87 0.29 0.39
N LEU A 595 -17.00 1.29 0.22
CA LEU A 595 -17.39 2.69 0.05
C LEU A 595 -18.24 2.89 -1.21
N ASP A 596 -17.84 2.27 -2.32
CA ASP A 596 -18.56 2.37 -3.56
C ASP A 596 -19.94 1.67 -3.48
N ALA A 597 -20.01 0.51 -2.84
CA ALA A 597 -21.29 -0.19 -2.59
C ALA A 597 -22.26 0.67 -1.77
N LEU A 598 -21.78 1.33 -0.71
CA LEU A 598 -22.59 2.25 0.13
C LEU A 598 -23.10 3.44 -0.70
N ALA A 599 -22.24 4.05 -1.51
CA ALA A 599 -22.60 5.19 -2.35
C ALA A 599 -23.65 4.82 -3.41
N VAL A 600 -23.44 3.70 -4.12
CA VAL A 600 -24.36 3.24 -5.17
C VAL A 600 -25.72 2.82 -4.59
N ALA A 601 -25.71 2.10 -3.46
CA ALA A 601 -26.96 1.71 -2.79
C ALA A 601 -27.75 2.92 -2.27
N ALA A 602 -27.08 3.97 -1.73
CA ALA A 602 -27.73 5.20 -1.33
C ALA A 602 -28.42 5.89 -2.51
N MET A 603 -27.76 5.96 -3.66
CA MET A 603 -28.35 6.52 -4.88
C MET A 603 -29.52 5.68 -5.41
N GLU A 604 -29.41 4.34 -5.40
CA GLU A 604 -30.50 3.46 -5.82
C GLU A 604 -31.74 3.54 -4.91
N LEU A 605 -31.54 3.62 -3.60
CA LEU A 605 -32.61 3.78 -2.61
C LEU A 605 -33.28 5.16 -2.69
N SER A 606 -32.55 6.20 -3.04
CA SER A 606 -33.09 7.56 -3.19
C SER A 606 -33.91 7.75 -4.48
N ASN A 607 -33.54 7.06 -5.55
CA ASN A 607 -34.19 7.11 -6.85
C ASN A 607 -34.43 5.67 -7.36
N PRO A 608 -35.46 4.98 -6.89
CA PRO A 608 -35.75 3.63 -7.39
C PRO A 608 -36.14 3.68 -8.88
N VAL A 609 -35.25 3.22 -9.73
CA VAL A 609 -35.46 3.11 -11.18
C VAL A 609 -36.44 2.00 -11.43
N SER A 610 -37.46 2.24 -12.28
CA SER A 610 -38.41 1.19 -12.68
C SER A 610 -37.68 0.07 -13.47
N ASP A 611 -38.07 -1.18 -13.24
CA ASP A 611 -37.36 -2.38 -13.77
C ASP A 611 -37.23 -2.44 -15.32
N LYS A 612 -37.78 -1.49 -16.05
CA LYS A 612 -37.70 -1.43 -17.53
C LYS A 612 -36.46 -0.69 -18.07
N GLU A 613 -35.70 0.04 -17.25
CA GLU A 613 -34.55 0.84 -17.68
C GLU A 613 -33.18 0.27 -17.22
N LYS A 614 -33.15 -0.88 -16.56
CA LYS A 614 -31.93 -1.45 -15.95
C LYS A 614 -30.91 -2.06 -16.93
N THR A 615 -31.16 -2.03 -18.24
CA THR A 615 -30.30 -2.68 -19.24
C THR A 615 -29.21 -1.78 -19.85
N SER A 616 -29.10 -0.51 -19.46
CA SER A 616 -28.18 0.42 -20.13
C SER A 616 -27.55 1.50 -19.22
N LEU A 617 -27.22 1.21 -17.97
CA LEU A 617 -26.42 2.13 -17.17
C LEU A 617 -24.96 1.62 -17.08
N PRO A 618 -23.99 2.35 -17.64
CA PRO A 618 -22.58 2.03 -17.37
C PRO A 618 -22.26 2.46 -15.94
N LEU A 619 -22.08 1.49 -15.05
CA LEU A 619 -21.82 1.65 -13.62
C LEU A 619 -20.31 1.63 -13.29
N VAL A 620 -19.48 2.10 -14.19
CA VAL A 620 -18.05 2.28 -13.90
C VAL A 620 -17.68 3.69 -14.35
N VAL A 621 -17.61 4.60 -13.39
CA VAL A 621 -16.78 5.79 -13.56
C VAL A 621 -15.35 5.30 -13.36
N ASP A 622 -14.73 4.91 -14.46
CA ASP A 622 -13.34 4.53 -14.52
C ASP A 622 -12.48 5.78 -14.23
N MET A 623 -11.86 5.83 -13.05
CA MET A 623 -10.96 6.93 -12.66
C MET A 623 -9.70 6.99 -13.55
N ALA A 624 -9.51 6.01 -14.44
CA ALA A 624 -8.40 5.99 -15.40
C ALA A 624 -8.71 6.76 -16.71
N SER A 625 -9.96 7.17 -16.96
CA SER A 625 -10.37 7.87 -18.20
C SER A 625 -10.46 9.39 -18.06
N LEU A 626 -9.85 9.99 -17.05
CA LEU A 626 -9.64 11.45 -16.95
C LEU A 626 -8.41 11.94 -17.73
N ASN A 627 -7.90 11.18 -18.70
CA ASN A 627 -6.99 11.69 -19.70
C ASN A 627 -7.79 12.14 -20.93
N VAL A 628 -7.89 13.44 -21.00
CA VAL A 628 -8.45 14.26 -22.07
C VAL A 628 -7.84 13.90 -23.43
N GLN A 629 -8.70 13.62 -24.40
CA GLN A 629 -8.57 14.20 -25.73
C GLN A 629 -9.96 14.43 -26.34
N ASP A 630 -10.18 15.73 -26.54
CA ASP A 630 -11.03 16.42 -27.51
C ASP A 630 -12.33 15.77 -28.04
N GLU A 631 -13.35 16.49 -27.85
CA GLU A 631 -14.42 17.02 -28.68
C GLU A 631 -15.82 16.89 -28.03
N SER A 632 -16.33 18.04 -27.60
CA SER A 632 -17.76 18.44 -27.63
C SER A 632 -18.81 17.41 -27.17
N GLU A 633 -18.74 16.87 -25.94
CA GLU A 633 -19.92 16.43 -25.22
C GLU A 633 -19.98 17.12 -23.84
N GLU A 634 -21.07 17.88 -23.63
CA GLU A 634 -21.31 18.53 -22.35
C GLU A 634 -21.29 17.56 -21.18
N PRO A 635 -20.66 17.87 -20.04
CA PRO A 635 -20.49 16.96 -18.93
C PRO A 635 -21.86 16.48 -18.40
N ASN A 636 -21.98 15.20 -18.14
CA ASN A 636 -23.20 14.45 -17.79
C ASN A 636 -23.99 15.06 -16.60
N TRP A 637 -23.32 15.78 -15.69
CA TRP A 637 -23.97 16.49 -14.58
C TRP A 637 -24.77 17.72 -15.05
N LYS A 638 -24.31 18.44 -16.10
CA LYS A 638 -25.06 19.53 -16.70
C LYS A 638 -26.39 19.03 -17.26
N ARG A 639 -26.38 17.87 -17.91
CA ARG A 639 -27.58 17.22 -18.44
C ARG A 639 -28.55 16.83 -17.33
N VAL A 640 -28.06 16.30 -16.23
CA VAL A 640 -28.88 15.96 -15.05
C VAL A 640 -29.46 17.19 -14.38
N VAL A 641 -28.70 18.28 -14.29
CA VAL A 641 -29.18 19.57 -13.76
C VAL A 641 -30.19 20.22 -14.73
N GLU A 642 -29.94 20.21 -16.02
CA GLU A 642 -30.87 20.75 -17.04
C GLU A 642 -32.15 19.92 -17.15
N GLU A 643 -32.10 18.59 -17.10
CA GLU A 643 -33.30 17.74 -17.06
C GLU A 643 -34.12 17.98 -15.79
N ARG A 644 -33.51 18.21 -14.64
CA ARG A 644 -34.21 18.60 -13.40
C ARG A 644 -34.76 20.02 -13.45
N ILE A 645 -34.10 20.97 -14.09
CA ILE A 645 -34.62 22.30 -14.31
C ILE A 645 -35.79 22.25 -15.32
N LYS A 646 -35.66 21.49 -16.40
CA LYS A 646 -36.75 21.29 -17.39
C LYS A 646 -37.97 20.56 -16.77
N SER A 647 -37.78 19.63 -15.86
CA SER A 647 -38.89 18.97 -15.16
C SER A 647 -39.61 19.89 -14.18
N LYS A 648 -38.95 20.89 -13.60
CA LYS A 648 -39.54 21.91 -12.74
C LYS A 648 -40.23 23.05 -13.52
N THR A 649 -39.80 23.37 -14.73
CA THR A 649 -40.34 24.47 -15.55
C THR A 649 -41.62 24.09 -16.35
N ARG A 650 -41.91 22.80 -16.48
CA ARG A 650 -43.15 22.35 -17.16
C ARG A 650 -44.43 22.43 -16.35
N ARG A 651 -44.44 22.97 -15.15
CA ARG A 651 -45.58 22.99 -14.23
C ARG A 651 -46.59 24.11 -14.45
N PHE A 652 -46.46 24.97 -15.49
CA PHE A 652 -47.36 26.10 -15.71
C PHE A 652 -48.07 26.15 -17.07
N ALA A 653 -48.29 25.02 -17.71
CA ALA A 653 -49.17 25.04 -18.92
C ALA A 653 -49.98 23.73 -19.00
N SER A 654 -51.31 23.90 -18.76
CA SER A 654 -52.43 23.09 -19.18
C SER A 654 -52.66 21.68 -18.61
N ALA A 655 -53.92 21.53 -18.24
CA ALA A 655 -54.74 20.42 -17.78
C ALA A 655 -54.38 18.97 -18.19
N SER A 656 -54.48 18.10 -17.19
CA SER A 656 -54.83 16.66 -17.26
C SER A 656 -53.92 15.74 -18.06
N ALA A 657 -52.73 15.44 -17.48
CA ALA A 657 -52.18 14.09 -17.53
C ALA A 657 -52.01 13.55 -16.12
N PRO A 658 -52.19 12.24 -15.85
CA PRO A 658 -52.04 11.73 -14.50
C PRO A 658 -50.65 12.00 -13.99
N THR A 659 -50.55 12.72 -12.90
CA THR A 659 -49.29 12.97 -12.21
C THR A 659 -48.58 11.66 -11.97
N PRO A 660 -47.31 11.46 -12.44
CA PRO A 660 -46.57 10.29 -11.99
C PRO A 660 -46.44 10.44 -10.46
N GLN A 661 -46.99 9.49 -9.73
CA GLN A 661 -46.76 9.39 -8.28
C GLN A 661 -45.24 9.22 -8.11
N GLY A 662 -44.59 10.27 -7.60
CA GLY A 662 -43.19 10.21 -7.29
C GLY A 662 -42.94 9.04 -6.34
N SER A 663 -42.12 8.09 -6.73
CA SER A 663 -41.73 7.00 -5.86
C SER A 663 -41.12 7.58 -4.59
N ALA A 664 -41.61 7.15 -3.42
CA ALA A 664 -41.13 7.65 -2.16
C ALA A 664 -39.63 7.37 -2.00
N ASN A 665 -38.85 8.39 -1.59
CA ASN A 665 -37.42 8.23 -1.31
C ASN A 665 -37.24 7.23 -0.15
N LYS A 666 -36.93 5.98 -0.48
CA LYS A 666 -36.69 4.92 0.51
C LYS A 666 -35.43 5.15 1.35
N PHE A 667 -34.50 5.91 0.84
CA PHE A 667 -33.26 6.23 1.54
C PHE A 667 -33.49 7.13 2.76
N ALA A 668 -34.50 8.00 2.73
CA ALA A 668 -34.80 8.92 3.84
C ALA A 668 -34.94 8.23 5.21
N ALA A 669 -35.52 7.02 5.24
CA ALA A 669 -35.70 6.26 6.46
C ALA A 669 -34.41 5.63 7.02
N VAL A 670 -33.44 5.40 6.18
CA VAL A 670 -32.20 4.66 6.51
C VAL A 670 -30.91 5.48 6.40
N ALA A 671 -31.01 6.74 5.94
CA ALA A 671 -29.87 7.62 5.69
C ALA A 671 -28.90 7.73 6.88
N GLY A 672 -29.42 7.79 8.10
CA GLY A 672 -28.62 7.84 9.33
C GLY A 672 -27.73 6.61 9.55
N HIS A 673 -28.14 5.43 9.09
CA HIS A 673 -27.36 4.18 9.21
C HIS A 673 -26.23 4.07 8.19
N PHE A 674 -26.28 4.81 7.10
CA PHE A 674 -25.18 4.95 6.14
C PHE A 674 -24.20 6.04 6.56
N PHE A 675 -24.72 7.16 7.04
CA PHE A 675 -23.93 8.36 7.28
C PHE A 675 -23.17 8.36 8.60
N PHE A 676 -23.88 8.26 9.74
CA PHE A 676 -23.28 8.44 11.06
C PHE A 676 -22.26 7.35 11.44
N PRO A 677 -22.48 6.05 11.17
CA PRO A 677 -21.45 5.05 11.43
C PRO A 677 -20.21 5.23 10.54
N LEU A 678 -20.40 5.67 9.27
CA LEU A 678 -19.30 5.97 8.37
C LEU A 678 -18.52 7.21 8.84
N LEU A 679 -19.22 8.24 9.34
CA LEU A 679 -18.61 9.43 9.94
C LEU A 679 -17.83 9.10 11.22
N ALA A 680 -18.42 8.31 12.12
CA ALA A 680 -17.77 7.87 13.34
C ALA A 680 -16.48 7.05 13.08
N ALA A 681 -16.46 6.30 11.98
CA ALA A 681 -15.27 5.59 11.54
C ALA A 681 -14.09 6.53 11.24
N SER A 682 -14.35 7.78 10.83
CA SER A 682 -13.31 8.80 10.65
C SER A 682 -12.84 9.41 11.98
N GLN A 683 -13.73 9.61 12.93
CA GLN A 683 -13.37 10.20 14.24
C GLN A 683 -12.45 9.26 15.05
N VAL A 684 -12.69 7.97 14.99
CA VAL A 684 -11.77 6.94 15.52
C VAL A 684 -10.53 6.83 14.65
N GLY A 685 -10.61 7.24 13.41
CA GLY A 685 -9.67 7.04 12.34
C GLY A 685 -8.80 8.24 11.97
N LEU A 686 -9.04 9.46 12.46
CA LEU A 686 -8.21 10.66 12.22
C LEU A 686 -7.08 10.83 13.25
N GLY A 687 -6.91 9.88 14.18
CA GLY A 687 -5.68 9.76 14.95
C GLY A 687 -4.48 9.46 14.02
N GLU A 688 -3.26 9.76 14.44
CA GLU A 688 -2.01 9.64 13.66
C GLU A 688 -1.75 8.28 12.99
N HIS A 689 -2.65 7.29 13.14
CA HIS A 689 -2.51 5.91 12.64
C HIS A 689 -3.78 5.36 11.97
N SER A 690 -4.59 6.24 11.37
CA SER A 690 -5.78 5.82 10.64
C SER A 690 -5.46 5.35 9.22
N PRO A 691 -6.18 4.35 8.71
CA PRO A 691 -6.14 4.02 7.28
C PRO A 691 -6.46 5.20 6.37
N LEU A 692 -7.25 6.16 6.84
CA LEU A 692 -7.63 7.37 6.11
C LEU A 692 -6.52 8.44 6.10
N SER A 693 -5.67 8.49 7.13
CA SER A 693 -4.54 9.43 7.16
C SER A 693 -3.33 8.93 6.37
N GLU A 694 -3.26 7.62 6.11
CA GLU A 694 -2.13 6.96 5.46
C GLU A 694 -2.27 6.85 3.95
N ASP A 695 -3.51 6.87 3.43
CA ASP A 695 -3.80 6.65 2.00
C ASP A 695 -4.75 7.73 1.47
N SER A 696 -4.19 8.64 0.66
CA SER A 696 -4.94 9.73 0.07
C SER A 696 -6.05 9.26 -0.88
N ILE A 697 -5.85 8.14 -1.59
CA ILE A 697 -6.84 7.57 -2.51
C ILE A 697 -8.07 7.11 -1.70
N LEU A 698 -7.83 6.46 -0.57
CA LEU A 698 -8.89 6.00 0.31
C LEU A 698 -9.64 7.18 0.94
N LEU A 699 -8.92 8.22 1.36
CA LEU A 699 -9.50 9.45 1.91
C LEU A 699 -10.38 10.17 0.87
N VAL A 700 -9.89 10.30 -0.35
CA VAL A 700 -10.64 10.92 -1.45
C VAL A 700 -11.94 10.15 -1.73
N GLN A 701 -11.87 8.82 -1.85
CA GLN A 701 -13.05 7.99 -2.08
C GLN A 701 -14.04 8.05 -0.91
N TYR A 702 -13.52 8.09 0.32
CA TYR A 702 -14.32 8.26 1.54
C TYR A 702 -15.12 9.56 1.52
N LEU A 703 -14.46 10.69 1.20
CA LEU A 703 -15.13 11.99 1.07
C LEU A 703 -16.17 11.96 -0.05
N TYR A 704 -15.84 11.43 -1.23
CA TYR A 704 -16.81 11.28 -2.31
C TYR A 704 -18.02 10.42 -1.91
N THR A 705 -17.80 9.37 -1.13
CA THR A 705 -18.90 8.53 -0.62
C THR A 705 -19.80 9.30 0.33
N LEU A 706 -19.24 10.04 1.29
CA LEU A 706 -20.01 10.91 2.18
C LEU A 706 -20.81 11.97 1.40
N GLY A 707 -20.21 12.58 0.39
CA GLY A 707 -20.90 13.53 -0.49
C GLY A 707 -22.07 12.88 -1.26
N LYS A 708 -21.89 11.69 -1.83
CA LYS A 708 -22.94 10.93 -2.52
C LYS A 708 -24.07 10.52 -1.58
N VAL A 709 -23.75 10.07 -0.38
CA VAL A 709 -24.72 9.72 0.68
C VAL A 709 -25.50 10.97 1.11
N MET A 710 -24.80 12.10 1.29
CA MET A 710 -25.43 13.39 1.60
C MET A 710 -26.38 13.85 0.48
N GLY A 711 -25.96 13.79 -0.77
CA GLY A 711 -26.78 14.15 -1.94
C GLY A 711 -28.02 13.24 -2.09
N SER A 712 -27.92 11.95 -1.70
CA SER A 712 -29.04 11.00 -1.69
C SER A 712 -30.05 11.29 -0.57
N ALA A 713 -29.64 11.99 0.48
CA ALA A 713 -30.48 12.38 1.61
C ALA A 713 -31.32 13.66 1.34
N GLN A 714 -31.42 14.11 0.10
CA GLN A 714 -32.23 15.27 -0.27
C GLN A 714 -33.66 15.11 0.21
N PHE A 715 -34.20 16.12 0.87
CA PHE A 715 -35.52 16.14 1.51
C PHE A 715 -35.68 15.14 2.69
N CYS A 716 -34.60 14.60 3.21
CA CYS A 716 -34.64 13.79 4.42
C CYS A 716 -34.71 14.68 5.68
N PRO A 717 -35.52 14.38 6.70
CA PRO A 717 -35.54 15.13 7.96
C PRO A 717 -34.20 15.17 8.69
N LEU A 718 -33.33 14.17 8.47
CA LEU A 718 -31.98 14.09 9.06
C LEU A 718 -30.93 14.89 8.26
N ALA A 719 -31.21 15.33 7.03
CA ALA A 719 -30.25 16.01 6.17
C ALA A 719 -29.62 17.25 6.83
N PRO A 720 -30.34 18.10 7.57
CA PRO A 720 -29.74 19.24 8.28
C PRO A 720 -28.70 18.82 9.30
N ARG A 721 -28.96 17.76 10.09
CA ARG A 721 -28.00 17.24 11.07
C ARG A 721 -26.80 16.60 10.41
N MET A 722 -27.02 15.81 9.34
CA MET A 722 -25.93 15.22 8.56
C MET A 722 -25.03 16.31 7.95
N ALA A 723 -25.63 17.41 7.49
CA ALA A 723 -24.91 18.55 6.91
C ALA A 723 -23.99 19.22 7.94
N LEU A 724 -24.45 19.45 9.16
CA LEU A 724 -23.64 20.03 10.23
C LEU A 724 -22.39 19.19 10.50
N GLU A 725 -22.57 17.92 10.76
CA GLU A 725 -21.46 17.00 11.06
C GLU A 725 -20.50 16.84 9.87
N LEU A 726 -21.01 16.90 8.62
CA LEU A 726 -20.17 16.85 7.44
C LEU A 726 -19.36 18.13 7.25
N MET A 727 -19.95 19.29 7.46
CA MET A 727 -19.26 20.58 7.36
C MET A 727 -18.16 20.70 8.39
N ASP A 728 -18.37 20.25 9.63
CA ASP A 728 -17.35 20.21 10.68
C ASP A 728 -16.17 19.31 10.27
N LEU A 729 -16.45 18.14 9.68
CA LEU A 729 -15.41 17.25 9.16
C LEU A 729 -14.61 17.92 8.04
N LEU A 730 -15.26 18.58 7.10
CA LEU A 730 -14.62 19.20 5.93
C LEU A 730 -13.64 20.32 6.29
N TRP A 731 -13.88 21.01 7.43
CA TRP A 731 -12.96 22.03 7.93
C TRP A 731 -11.55 21.52 8.17
N MET A 732 -11.38 20.26 8.50
CA MET A 732 -10.07 19.64 8.72
C MET A 732 -9.28 19.44 7.40
N PHE A 733 -9.97 19.29 6.27
CA PHE A 733 -9.37 18.99 4.97
C PHE A 733 -9.21 20.20 4.04
N ARG A 734 -9.72 21.37 4.41
CA ARG A 734 -9.66 22.60 3.58
C ARG A 734 -8.24 23.04 3.25
N GLY A 735 -7.26 22.78 4.12
CA GLY A 735 -5.84 23.09 3.95
C GLY A 735 -5.00 21.91 3.47
N SER A 736 -5.59 20.85 2.96
CA SER A 736 -4.84 19.69 2.49
C SER A 736 -3.89 20.05 1.35
N ALA A 737 -2.65 19.57 1.41
CA ALA A 737 -1.66 19.78 0.36
C ALA A 737 -2.10 19.12 -0.97
N GLU A 738 -2.91 18.06 -0.91
CA GLU A 738 -3.32 17.25 -2.04
C GLU A 738 -4.55 17.82 -2.77
N PRO A 739 -4.45 18.16 -4.07
CA PRO A 739 -5.56 18.74 -4.82
C PRO A 739 -6.80 17.84 -4.88
N SER A 740 -6.61 16.52 -5.00
CA SER A 740 -7.69 15.53 -5.04
C SER A 740 -8.55 15.53 -3.78
N VAL A 741 -7.94 15.73 -2.61
CA VAL A 741 -8.65 15.84 -1.32
C VAL A 741 -9.46 17.13 -1.28
N ARG A 742 -8.88 18.25 -1.74
CA ARG A 742 -9.61 19.54 -1.82
C ARG A 742 -10.76 19.48 -2.83
N LYS A 743 -10.60 18.79 -3.98
CA LYS A 743 -11.69 18.54 -4.93
C LYS A 743 -12.84 17.75 -4.29
N ALA A 744 -12.51 16.69 -3.56
CA ALA A 744 -13.50 15.88 -2.85
C ALA A 744 -14.23 16.70 -1.76
N ALA A 745 -13.53 17.59 -1.05
CA ALA A 745 -14.15 18.49 -0.08
C ALA A 745 -15.11 19.48 -0.75
N VAL A 746 -14.73 20.10 -1.85
CA VAL A 746 -15.61 21.00 -2.63
C VAL A 746 -16.83 20.24 -3.19
N PHE A 747 -16.65 18.98 -3.62
CA PHE A 747 -17.77 18.12 -4.01
C PHE A 747 -18.74 17.88 -2.84
N CYS A 748 -18.25 17.58 -1.64
CA CYS A 748 -19.08 17.41 -0.44
C CYS A 748 -19.86 18.69 -0.10
N ILE A 749 -19.23 19.85 -0.18
CA ILE A 749 -19.89 21.15 0.00
C ILE A 749 -21.04 21.30 -1.01
N ALA A 750 -20.82 21.02 -2.29
CA ALA A 750 -21.85 21.08 -3.32
C ALA A 750 -23.04 20.16 -3.01
N MET A 751 -22.77 18.90 -2.60
CA MET A 751 -23.81 17.95 -2.24
C MET A 751 -24.57 18.36 -0.98
N THR A 752 -23.90 18.99 -0.02
CA THR A 752 -24.54 19.55 1.19
C THR A 752 -25.51 20.68 0.83
N VAL A 753 -25.08 21.62 -0.02
CA VAL A 753 -25.91 22.73 -0.51
C VAL A 753 -27.12 22.22 -1.30
N LEU A 754 -26.98 21.09 -2.01
CA LEU A 754 -28.10 20.46 -2.73
C LEU A 754 -29.10 19.76 -1.82
N ALA A 755 -28.66 19.24 -0.68
CA ALA A 755 -29.46 18.37 0.17
C ALA A 755 -30.30 19.12 1.23
N ILE A 756 -29.81 20.28 1.69
CA ILE A 756 -30.51 21.06 2.73
C ILE A 756 -31.36 22.19 2.14
N PRO A 757 -32.49 22.56 2.78
CA PRO A 757 -33.33 23.68 2.35
C PRO A 757 -32.59 25.02 2.43
N PRO A 758 -32.88 25.99 1.52
CA PRO A 758 -32.22 27.29 1.52
C PRO A 758 -32.41 28.08 2.82
N SER A 759 -33.57 27.97 3.45
CA SER A 759 -33.86 28.63 4.73
C SER A 759 -33.00 28.15 5.88
N VAL A 760 -32.59 26.87 5.87
CA VAL A 760 -31.75 26.26 6.90
C VAL A 760 -30.29 26.69 6.76
N MET A 761 -29.85 27.01 5.53
CA MET A 761 -28.47 27.47 5.26
C MET A 761 -28.15 28.83 5.87
N LEU A 762 -29.13 29.61 6.27
CA LEU A 762 -28.96 30.92 6.91
C LEU A 762 -28.55 30.82 8.39
N ASP A 763 -28.60 29.65 8.99
CA ASP A 763 -28.14 29.41 10.36
C ASP A 763 -26.61 29.40 10.40
N ASP A 764 -26.02 30.24 11.25
CA ASP A 764 -24.57 30.43 11.41
C ASP A 764 -23.82 29.13 11.73
N ARG A 765 -24.51 28.13 12.31
CA ARG A 765 -23.91 26.81 12.62
C ARG A 765 -23.39 26.06 11.39
N TYR A 766 -23.87 26.37 10.19
CA TYR A 766 -23.41 25.73 8.94
C TYR A 766 -22.17 26.40 8.34
N HIS A 767 -21.65 27.46 8.95
CA HIS A 767 -20.44 28.16 8.50
C HIS A 767 -20.45 28.54 7.02
N MET A 768 -21.64 28.92 6.49
CA MET A 768 -21.80 29.22 5.06
C MET A 768 -21.00 30.46 4.63
N THR A 769 -20.85 31.45 5.51
CA THR A 769 -20.05 32.66 5.26
C THR A 769 -18.57 32.29 5.08
N ASP A 770 -18.02 31.47 5.96
CA ASP A 770 -16.65 30.99 5.90
C ASP A 770 -16.43 30.09 4.67
N THR A 771 -17.47 29.32 4.33
CA THR A 771 -17.46 28.46 3.10
C THR A 771 -17.38 29.30 1.83
N VAL A 772 -18.13 30.41 1.76
CA VAL A 772 -18.04 31.36 0.63
C VAL A 772 -16.62 31.93 0.51
N GLU A 773 -16.02 32.33 1.63
CA GLU A 773 -14.66 32.86 1.64
C GLU A 773 -13.65 31.79 1.23
N TYR A 774 -13.77 30.57 1.72
CA TYR A 774 -12.93 29.44 1.32
C TYR A 774 -13.01 29.15 -0.19
N LEU A 775 -14.22 29.10 -0.76
CA LEU A 775 -14.39 28.87 -2.20
C LEU A 775 -13.80 30.01 -3.05
N ARG A 776 -13.89 31.27 -2.59
CA ARG A 776 -13.22 32.41 -3.23
C ARG A 776 -11.71 32.27 -3.22
N LEU A 777 -11.13 31.89 -2.07
CA LEU A 777 -9.69 31.67 -1.94
C LEU A 777 -9.21 30.56 -2.88
N LEU A 778 -9.96 29.46 -3.01
CA LEU A 778 -9.63 28.40 -3.96
C LEU A 778 -9.69 28.88 -5.41
N MET A 779 -10.71 29.64 -5.78
CA MET A 779 -10.87 30.19 -7.12
C MET A 779 -9.71 31.12 -7.51
N GLU A 780 -9.20 31.92 -6.54
CA GLU A 780 -8.18 32.95 -6.79
C GLU A 780 -6.75 32.42 -6.69
N ARG A 781 -6.47 31.42 -5.85
CA ARG A 781 -5.11 31.09 -5.42
C ARG A 781 -4.72 29.63 -5.56
N ASP A 782 -5.64 28.73 -5.86
CA ASP A 782 -5.27 27.32 -5.97
C ASP A 782 -4.44 27.08 -7.25
N ALA A 783 -3.48 26.15 -7.19
CA ALA A 783 -2.63 25.81 -8.31
C ALA A 783 -3.34 24.95 -9.38
N ASP A 784 -4.47 24.31 -9.01
CA ASP A 784 -5.20 23.38 -9.89
C ASP A 784 -6.36 24.08 -10.60
N PRO A 785 -6.30 24.24 -11.93
CA PRO A 785 -7.32 24.96 -12.71
C PRO A 785 -8.70 24.27 -12.67
N GLU A 786 -8.75 22.94 -12.57
CA GLU A 786 -10.02 22.21 -12.46
C GLU A 786 -10.71 22.50 -11.11
N LEU A 787 -9.92 22.61 -10.06
CA LEU A 787 -10.42 22.96 -8.74
C LEU A 787 -10.91 24.40 -8.68
N GLN A 788 -10.21 25.34 -9.35
CA GLN A 788 -10.66 26.74 -9.50
C GLN A 788 -12.02 26.81 -10.20
N GLU A 789 -12.18 26.08 -11.32
CA GLU A 789 -13.43 26.04 -12.07
C GLU A 789 -14.56 25.42 -11.24
N MET A 790 -14.28 24.32 -10.53
CA MET A 790 -15.23 23.64 -9.66
C MET A 790 -15.66 24.56 -8.50
N ALA A 791 -14.71 25.23 -7.86
CA ALA A 791 -14.98 26.18 -6.78
C ALA A 791 -15.85 27.35 -7.25
N SER A 792 -15.60 27.90 -8.45
CA SER A 792 -16.41 28.95 -9.08
C SER A 792 -17.86 28.52 -9.27
N LYS A 793 -18.09 27.31 -9.80
CA LYS A 793 -19.43 26.74 -10.01
C LYS A 793 -20.19 26.54 -8.71
N VAL A 794 -19.50 25.97 -7.70
CA VAL A 794 -20.10 25.73 -6.38
C VAL A 794 -20.39 27.05 -5.67
N LEU A 795 -19.51 28.04 -5.78
CA LEU A 795 -19.72 29.36 -5.20
C LEU A 795 -20.93 30.06 -5.78
N SER A 796 -21.08 30.06 -7.10
CA SER A 796 -22.25 30.67 -7.77
C SER A 796 -23.56 29.98 -7.38
N PHE A 797 -23.54 28.66 -7.26
CA PHE A 797 -24.67 27.85 -6.80
C PHE A 797 -25.03 28.15 -5.33
N LEU A 798 -24.06 28.20 -4.43
CA LEU A 798 -24.25 28.53 -3.01
C LEU A 798 -24.84 29.92 -2.83
N GLN A 799 -24.29 30.93 -3.55
CA GLN A 799 -24.81 32.30 -3.51
C GLN A 799 -26.26 32.39 -3.98
N HIS A 800 -26.61 31.65 -5.03
CA HIS A 800 -27.99 31.53 -5.49
C HIS A 800 -28.91 30.92 -4.44
N GLN A 801 -28.53 29.84 -3.80
CA GLN A 801 -29.33 29.20 -2.75
C GLN A 801 -29.49 30.11 -1.51
N LEU A 802 -28.42 30.80 -1.09
CA LEU A 802 -28.49 31.77 0.00
C LEU A 802 -29.45 32.94 -0.33
N SER A 803 -29.43 33.43 -1.58
CA SER A 803 -30.36 34.48 -2.02
C SER A 803 -31.83 34.03 -1.99
N LEU A 804 -32.10 32.75 -2.34
CA LEU A 804 -33.44 32.15 -2.23
C LEU A 804 -33.87 32.04 -0.77
N GLY A 805 -32.97 31.61 0.12
CA GLY A 805 -33.25 31.54 1.54
C GLY A 805 -33.62 32.89 2.16
N LEU A 806 -32.89 33.93 1.82
CA LEU A 806 -33.20 35.30 2.25
C LEU A 806 -34.57 35.77 1.74
N GLN A 807 -34.93 35.44 0.49
CA GLN A 807 -36.24 35.75 -0.05
C GLN A 807 -37.39 34.99 0.64
N GLU A 808 -37.15 33.74 1.02
CA GLU A 808 -38.11 32.94 1.78
C GLU A 808 -38.26 33.48 3.20
N ALA A 809 -37.20 33.83 3.88
CA ALA A 809 -37.22 34.45 5.21
C ALA A 809 -37.96 35.81 5.20
N SER A 810 -37.77 36.61 4.18
CA SER A 810 -38.44 37.89 4.03
C SER A 810 -39.94 37.80 3.70
N LYS A 811 -40.42 36.63 3.23
CA LYS A 811 -41.84 36.34 3.00
C LYS A 811 -42.55 35.80 4.23
N GLN A 812 -41.82 35.26 5.21
CA GLN A 812 -42.35 34.72 6.47
C GLN A 812 -42.33 35.72 7.61
N SER A 813 -41.54 36.79 7.50
CA SER A 813 -41.56 37.95 8.37
C SER A 813 -42.64 38.99 7.90
#